data_6a6ea3ea6c9a59436510a6b9b34b086d
#
_entry.id   6a6ea3ea6c9a59436510a6b9b34b086d
#
_cell.length_a   1.000
_cell.length_b   1.000
_cell.length_c   1.000
_cell.angle_alpha   90.00
_cell.angle_beta   90.00
_cell.angle_gamma   90.00
#
_symmetry.space_group_name_H-M   'P 1'
#
loop_
_entity.id
_entity.type
_entity.pdbx_description
1 polymer ?
#
loop_
_entity_poly.entity_id
_entity_poly.type
_entity_poly.pdbx_seq_one_letter_code
_entity_poly.pdbx_strand_id
1 'polypeptide(L)'
;MEILKDDEIFSIIDTHYSLIQENNSGCLIKLSNSSEWGENEFANFINVMKTEKYDETIEKQTLQVMTEDVILEISDSNNILKYSHNPNYIDYKDKSASFYKYKVLAKHKYDQLFNSEIQFKTVAKKLIGKENLPDNWNDIRKFFKINKRIVYTDKKTNMRFIVNICKCNKYDIEETDDRDLYYKLANSKIIKSSQKYEFFLDITNASKDIILEGLIKMEQALFLSPYIISKKQQQDVIANYSDLVSKDIATRYYNYNNRDKKPDDKTKPVLLTPKPVTLEKINILEPDEYTGISILSEYTVTEKADGERLLMFIDNAGYVYLIDNTYKVIDTGLRSTKELYNSLIDGEYISCEKRLDKSNVGLFASFDMYYYGGKKITSLPLIEDEAKEDSRYKYLVSSGKYIKSRDEGNSIDYIVKEHLYSDSILKDCDNILKNGSKYPYSIDGLIFTPAKLALYSYYSNKPVEITERVKWDRVFKWKPPEQNSIDFLAKFGKVITVDGEKYREMFLHVGYNAKHYDKYTINNALRELYDVEYKKLNKEQSGKYSLKLFKPNNYYAEGIEKSYIKLNARDEARCESGELIDGDKIIEYRYLLDENIKPSMRWIPMRLREDKMRIYNTGEISKTANDYSVAINIWSSIHNPVTESIIRGKAPILKMDAGNELLQSDDVYYSRKINRDGLLSVNMQQFHNICIKNMLYSKQKYRGSLLELACGEGGDMNRWINNDYRFVLGIDYVKHGIYNTDSGAYSRLIGKKDDYNNKGGGGGGGNKFKKFPLQFPDIVYAAGDCSKPIMNGECSLSIDDEESANIIQLVLNKRGGNIPAHYKNVAGRGANGFDVCACMFAIHYFFENEEKINTFLNNVSSMLKVGGTFICTFMDGKSVVGAINANGGDMVEGRKKLNKRTEDKGVPLWAIIRRYEAESGDSGEKDFNKKVDVYIEATKKFIPEFIVDFDVLIRKCKEYNIELVESELFSQSFNKIKARYTDPNVKKNNIYNIISDLDKEEELKQFSFFNRWCIFKKV
;
A
#
# COMPACT_ATOMS: atom_id res chain seq x y z
N MET A 1 -10.50 -28.52 28.97
CA MET A 1 -9.62 -28.87 30.11
C MET A 1 -8.36 -29.65 29.72
N GLU A 2 -8.25 -30.28 28.54
CA GLU A 2 -7.00 -30.93 28.09
C GLU A 2 -5.89 -29.96 27.65
N ILE A 3 -6.21 -28.70 27.39
CA ILE A 3 -5.28 -27.67 26.91
C ILE A 3 -4.34 -27.14 28.02
N LEU A 4 -4.59 -27.45 29.27
CA LEU A 4 -4.01 -26.81 30.46
C LEU A 4 -3.05 -27.68 31.28
N LYS A 5 -2.50 -28.73 30.70
CA LYS A 5 -1.42 -29.49 31.33
C LYS A 5 -0.06 -28.93 30.95
N ASP A 6 0.25 -27.73 31.47
CA ASP A 6 1.57 -27.15 31.33
C ASP A 6 2.26 -27.11 32.69
N ASP A 7 3.22 -27.99 32.89
CA ASP A 7 3.94 -28.17 34.16
C ASP A 7 4.71 -26.92 34.58
N GLU A 8 5.06 -26.04 33.62
CA GLU A 8 5.81 -24.81 33.86
C GLU A 8 4.94 -23.76 34.56
N ILE A 9 3.70 -23.50 34.08
CA ILE A 9 2.81 -22.54 34.75
C ILE A 9 2.43 -23.00 36.16
N PHE A 10 2.23 -24.31 36.36
CA PHE A 10 1.96 -24.85 37.71
C PHE A 10 3.16 -24.63 38.64
N SER A 11 4.37 -24.81 38.15
CA SER A 11 5.59 -24.57 38.95
C SER A 11 5.72 -23.08 39.32
N ILE A 12 5.37 -22.16 38.38
CA ILE A 12 5.36 -20.72 38.67
C ILE A 12 4.31 -20.39 39.73
N ILE A 13 3.09 -20.92 39.61
CA ILE A 13 2.01 -20.70 40.56
C ILE A 13 2.43 -21.21 41.95
N ASP A 14 3.04 -22.40 42.04
CA ASP A 14 3.54 -22.98 43.30
C ASP A 14 4.58 -22.09 43.96
N THR A 15 5.52 -21.57 43.19
CA THR A 15 6.56 -20.66 43.69
C THR A 15 5.95 -19.37 44.28
N HIS A 16 5.05 -18.74 43.58
CA HIS A 16 4.41 -17.52 44.07
C HIS A 16 3.51 -17.75 45.25
N TYR A 17 2.74 -18.88 45.26
CA TYR A 17 1.86 -19.23 46.34
C TYR A 17 2.63 -19.53 47.65
N SER A 18 3.75 -20.24 47.57
CA SER A 18 4.63 -20.49 48.74
C SER A 18 5.15 -19.18 49.32
N LEU A 19 5.60 -18.21 48.45
CA LEU A 19 6.06 -16.90 48.89
C LEU A 19 4.96 -16.06 49.57
N ILE A 20 3.70 -16.18 49.15
CA ILE A 20 2.55 -15.54 49.82
C ILE A 20 2.40 -16.06 51.24
N GLN A 21 2.44 -17.37 51.42
CA GLN A 21 2.25 -18.03 52.73
C GLN A 21 3.43 -17.73 53.68
N GLU A 22 4.68 -17.79 53.18
CA GLU A 22 5.87 -17.60 54.00
C GLU A 22 6.07 -16.13 54.45
N ASN A 23 5.69 -15.14 53.61
CA ASN A 23 6.01 -13.75 53.87
C ASN A 23 4.81 -12.86 54.18
N ASN A 24 3.61 -13.45 54.34
CA ASN A 24 2.36 -12.69 54.48
C ASN A 24 2.27 -11.52 53.43
N SER A 25 2.59 -11.85 52.19
CA SER A 25 2.74 -10.94 51.08
C SER A 25 1.56 -11.01 50.10
N GLY A 26 1.41 -10.01 49.23
CA GLY A 26 0.40 -10.04 48.18
C GLY A 26 0.99 -10.47 46.83
N CYS A 27 0.21 -11.18 46.02
CA CYS A 27 0.57 -11.51 44.65
C CYS A 27 -0.49 -10.99 43.66
N LEU A 28 -0.03 -10.25 42.70
CA LEU A 28 -0.83 -9.80 41.58
C LEU A 28 -0.31 -10.46 40.28
N ILE A 29 -1.23 -10.98 39.51
CA ILE A 29 -0.97 -11.50 38.18
C ILE A 29 -1.49 -10.47 37.19
N LYS A 30 -0.61 -9.85 36.40
CA LYS A 30 -0.93 -8.88 35.36
C LYS A 30 -1.09 -9.59 34.01
N LEU A 31 -2.15 -9.27 33.28
CA LEU A 31 -2.26 -9.61 31.87
C LEU A 31 -1.77 -8.43 31.03
N SER A 32 -0.82 -8.68 30.16
CA SER A 32 -0.23 -7.70 29.28
C SER A 32 -0.45 -8.11 27.81
N ASN A 33 -0.55 -7.12 26.93
CA ASN A 33 -0.63 -7.36 25.49
C ASN A 33 0.55 -6.65 24.81
N SER A 34 0.97 -7.11 23.66
CA SER A 34 2.01 -6.45 22.83
C SER A 34 1.64 -5.03 22.41
N SER A 35 0.34 -4.72 22.34
CA SER A 35 -0.25 -3.37 22.28
C SER A 35 -0.92 -3.09 23.62
N GLU A 36 -0.86 -1.84 24.12
CA GLU A 36 -1.55 -1.45 25.35
C GLU A 36 -3.06 -1.75 25.24
N TRP A 37 -3.70 -2.14 26.36
CA TRP A 37 -5.14 -2.40 26.43
C TRP A 37 -5.94 -1.11 26.17
N GLY A 38 -7.03 -1.23 25.39
CA GLY A 38 -7.88 -0.12 25.00
C GLY A 38 -9.19 0.00 25.74
N GLU A 39 -9.96 1.00 25.32
CA GLU A 39 -11.28 1.26 25.87
C GLU A 39 -12.27 0.11 25.57
N ASN A 40 -12.13 -0.56 24.41
CA ASN A 40 -12.97 -1.69 24.04
C ASN A 40 -12.76 -2.89 24.97
N GLU A 41 -11.51 -3.29 25.20
CA GLU A 41 -11.20 -4.38 26.11
C GLU A 41 -11.62 -4.05 27.55
N PHE A 42 -11.51 -2.76 27.93
CA PHE A 42 -12.01 -2.27 29.21
C PHE A 42 -13.54 -2.39 29.31
N ALA A 43 -14.27 -1.93 28.29
CA ALA A 43 -15.72 -2.03 28.26
C ALA A 43 -16.19 -3.49 28.28
N ASN A 44 -15.55 -4.35 27.48
CA ASN A 44 -15.84 -5.78 27.44
C ASN A 44 -15.70 -6.41 28.81
N PHE A 45 -14.55 -6.18 29.45
CA PHE A 45 -14.26 -6.74 30.78
C PHE A 45 -15.29 -6.28 31.83
N ILE A 46 -15.58 -4.95 31.89
CA ILE A 46 -16.57 -4.39 32.84
C ILE A 46 -17.96 -5.01 32.61
N ASN A 47 -18.38 -5.12 31.35
CA ASN A 47 -19.68 -5.70 31.02
C ASN A 47 -19.81 -7.16 31.46
N VAL A 48 -18.79 -7.98 31.23
CA VAL A 48 -18.79 -9.38 31.68
C VAL A 48 -18.84 -9.47 33.21
N MET A 49 -18.02 -8.68 33.93
CA MET A 49 -17.99 -8.71 35.40
C MET A 49 -19.34 -8.29 36.00
N LYS A 50 -20.03 -7.30 35.43
CA LYS A 50 -21.37 -6.86 35.85
C LYS A 50 -22.45 -7.89 35.53
N THR A 51 -22.41 -8.49 34.35
CA THR A 51 -23.38 -9.49 33.91
C THR A 51 -23.33 -10.73 34.80
N GLU A 52 -22.15 -11.13 35.19
CA GLU A 52 -21.93 -12.27 36.10
C GLU A 52 -22.10 -11.91 37.56
N LYS A 53 -22.48 -10.69 37.89
CA LYS A 53 -22.83 -10.22 39.24
C LYS A 53 -21.72 -10.34 40.29
N TYR A 54 -20.47 -10.07 39.88
CA TYR A 54 -19.40 -9.91 40.86
C TYR A 54 -19.62 -8.64 41.70
N ASP A 55 -19.16 -8.69 42.97
CA ASP A 55 -19.24 -7.53 43.85
C ASP A 55 -18.26 -6.44 43.38
N GLU A 56 -18.79 -5.29 42.93
CA GLU A 56 -18.01 -4.18 42.47
C GLU A 56 -17.59 -3.24 43.62
N THR A 57 -16.35 -2.93 43.75
CA THR A 57 -15.83 -1.87 44.64
C THR A 57 -15.00 -0.89 43.81
N ILE A 58 -15.37 0.40 43.85
CA ILE A 58 -14.61 1.48 43.20
C ILE A 58 -13.78 2.20 44.28
N GLU A 59 -12.47 2.06 44.18
CA GLU A 59 -11.55 2.77 45.07
C GLU A 59 -11.42 4.25 44.68
N LYS A 60 -11.09 5.10 45.67
CA LYS A 60 -10.80 6.53 45.41
C LYS A 60 -9.60 6.66 44.47
N GLN A 61 -9.57 7.74 43.73
CA GLN A 61 -8.42 8.07 42.87
C GLN A 61 -7.17 8.28 43.75
N THR A 62 -6.07 7.65 43.39
CA THR A 62 -4.79 7.72 44.09
C THR A 62 -3.67 8.21 43.17
N LEU A 63 -2.76 9.02 43.73
CA LEU A 63 -1.47 9.30 43.13
C LEU A 63 -0.41 8.41 43.81
N GLN A 64 0.27 7.61 43.02
CA GLN A 64 1.46 6.87 43.46
C GLN A 64 2.73 7.62 43.04
N VAL A 65 3.56 7.90 44.02
CA VAL A 65 4.88 8.53 43.81
C VAL A 65 5.90 7.48 44.22
N MET A 66 6.67 6.99 43.26
CA MET A 66 7.48 5.79 43.43
C MET A 66 8.97 6.06 43.20
N THR A 67 9.79 5.51 44.07
CA THR A 67 11.23 5.33 43.89
C THR A 67 11.53 3.85 43.72
N GLU A 68 12.79 3.41 43.79
CA GLU A 68 13.18 2.00 43.67
C GLU A 68 12.59 1.11 44.77
N ASP A 69 12.43 1.62 46.00
CA ASP A 69 12.03 0.82 47.16
C ASP A 69 10.92 1.46 48.04
N VAL A 70 10.48 2.69 47.71
CA VAL A 70 9.47 3.40 48.47
C VAL A 70 8.32 3.86 47.56
N ILE A 71 7.09 3.64 48.01
CA ILE A 71 5.86 4.13 47.39
C ILE A 71 5.15 5.07 48.37
N LEU A 72 4.91 6.30 47.92
CA LEU A 72 3.96 7.21 48.58
C LEU A 72 2.64 7.12 47.84
N GLU A 73 1.56 6.73 48.52
CA GLU A 73 0.20 6.74 47.98
C GLU A 73 -0.60 7.91 48.60
N ILE A 74 -1.11 8.80 47.73
CA ILE A 74 -1.95 9.94 48.14
C ILE A 74 -3.35 9.70 47.58
N SER A 75 -4.33 9.62 48.47
CA SER A 75 -5.73 9.42 48.11
C SER A 75 -6.47 10.76 48.10
N ASP A 76 -7.51 10.86 47.21
CA ASP A 76 -8.35 12.04 47.07
C ASP A 76 -7.77 13.10 46.14
N SER A 77 -8.60 13.57 45.21
CA SER A 77 -8.21 14.54 44.17
C SER A 77 -7.73 15.90 44.76
N ASN A 78 -8.28 16.34 45.87
CA ASN A 78 -7.88 17.60 46.53
C ASN A 78 -6.46 17.49 47.10
N ASN A 79 -6.11 16.34 47.69
CA ASN A 79 -4.79 16.12 48.24
C ASN A 79 -3.75 15.88 47.15
N ILE A 80 -4.14 15.24 46.07
CA ILE A 80 -3.30 15.12 44.86
C ILE A 80 -3.00 16.52 44.30
N LEU A 81 -3.99 17.39 44.21
CA LEU A 81 -3.82 18.77 43.74
C LEU A 81 -2.89 19.56 44.66
N LYS A 82 -3.09 19.52 46.00
CA LYS A 82 -2.22 20.14 46.97
C LYS A 82 -0.78 19.68 46.82
N TYR A 83 -0.54 18.36 46.66
CA TYR A 83 0.81 17.83 46.45
C TYR A 83 1.42 18.31 45.13
N SER A 84 0.62 18.48 44.08
CA SER A 84 1.11 18.98 42.79
C SER A 84 1.64 20.43 42.86
N HIS A 85 1.06 21.26 43.73
CA HIS A 85 1.51 22.66 43.93
C HIS A 85 2.64 22.76 44.94
N ASN A 86 2.63 21.95 46.00
CA ASN A 86 3.67 21.89 47.00
C ASN A 86 4.02 20.45 47.38
N PRO A 87 5.12 19.89 46.85
CA PRO A 87 5.54 18.54 47.16
C PRO A 87 5.88 18.25 48.61
N ASN A 88 6.10 19.32 49.43
CA ASN A 88 6.29 19.23 50.87
C ASN A 88 4.99 19.16 51.65
N TYR A 89 3.85 19.42 51.00
CA TYR A 89 2.54 19.36 51.63
C TYR A 89 2.04 17.92 51.63
N ILE A 90 2.28 17.20 52.71
CA ILE A 90 1.69 15.91 53.01
C ILE A 90 1.06 16.01 54.39
N ASP A 91 -0.30 16.07 54.43
CA ASP A 91 -1.01 16.08 55.69
C ASP A 91 -1.13 14.65 56.22
N TYR A 92 -0.37 14.38 57.25
CA TYR A 92 -0.32 13.03 57.89
C TYR A 92 -1.46 12.80 58.89
N LYS A 93 -2.15 13.83 59.29
CA LYS A 93 -3.23 13.72 60.32
C LYS A 93 -4.48 13.09 59.70
N ASP A 94 -4.64 13.19 58.39
CA ASP A 94 -5.89 12.91 57.71
C ASP A 94 -5.93 11.52 57.04
N LYS A 95 -4.96 10.61 57.29
CA LYS A 95 -4.82 9.29 56.67
C LYS A 95 -4.94 9.27 55.15
N SER A 96 -4.81 10.41 54.51
CA SER A 96 -4.90 10.56 53.05
C SER A 96 -3.62 10.27 52.32
N ALA A 97 -2.50 10.12 53.02
CA ALA A 97 -1.19 9.77 52.46
C ALA A 97 -0.57 8.63 53.30
N SER A 98 -0.05 7.62 52.62
CA SER A 98 0.61 6.49 53.23
C SER A 98 1.91 6.16 52.52
N PHE A 99 2.96 5.86 53.28
CA PHE A 99 4.24 5.44 52.75
C PHE A 99 4.42 3.97 52.96
N TYR A 100 4.90 3.30 51.93
CA TYR A 100 5.20 1.87 51.96
C TYR A 100 6.64 1.65 51.49
N LYS A 101 7.39 0.89 52.26
CA LYS A 101 8.56 0.20 51.72
C LYS A 101 8.10 -1.05 51.00
N TYR A 102 8.52 -1.24 49.78
CA TYR A 102 8.16 -2.42 49.01
C TYR A 102 9.37 -3.20 48.54
N LYS A 103 9.25 -4.49 48.45
CA LYS A 103 10.26 -5.40 47.93
C LYS A 103 9.60 -6.42 47.02
N VAL A 104 10.08 -6.53 45.79
CA VAL A 104 9.69 -7.59 44.88
C VAL A 104 10.36 -8.88 45.35
N LEU A 105 9.57 -9.89 45.74
CA LEU A 105 10.04 -11.19 46.20
C LEU A 105 10.32 -12.14 45.05
N ALA A 106 9.40 -12.15 44.07
CA ALA A 106 9.53 -12.91 42.84
C ALA A 106 8.79 -12.23 41.69
N LYS A 107 9.34 -12.38 40.48
CA LYS A 107 8.73 -11.94 39.25
C LYS A 107 8.96 -13.00 38.17
N HIS A 108 7.89 -13.51 37.56
CA HIS A 108 7.96 -14.45 36.45
C HIS A 108 7.08 -13.99 35.31
N LYS A 109 7.52 -14.20 34.08
CA LYS A 109 6.74 -13.97 32.86
C LYS A 109 6.44 -15.32 32.24
N TYR A 110 5.21 -15.44 31.72
CA TYR A 110 4.77 -16.63 31.04
C TYR A 110 3.91 -16.25 29.82
N ASP A 111 4.33 -16.63 28.64
CA ASP A 111 3.74 -16.18 27.39
C ASP A 111 3.20 -17.33 26.51
N GLN A 112 3.18 -18.55 27.02
CA GLN A 112 2.83 -19.74 26.23
C GLN A 112 1.36 -20.14 26.33
N LEU A 113 0.62 -19.64 27.35
CA LEU A 113 -0.72 -20.14 27.61
C LEU A 113 -1.81 -19.47 26.78
N PHE A 114 -1.76 -18.12 26.60
CA PHE A 114 -2.82 -17.32 25.99
C PHE A 114 -2.29 -16.33 24.96
N ASN A 115 -3.23 -15.55 24.38
CA ASN A 115 -2.90 -14.40 23.56
C ASN A 115 -2.19 -13.28 24.33
N SER A 116 -2.45 -13.20 25.63
CA SER A 116 -1.84 -12.24 26.55
C SER A 116 -0.59 -12.82 27.20
N GLU A 117 0.40 -11.94 27.44
CA GLU A 117 1.54 -12.28 28.33
C GLU A 117 1.06 -12.23 29.78
N ILE A 118 1.33 -13.27 30.52
CA ILE A 118 1.00 -13.37 31.95
C ILE A 118 2.24 -13.00 32.75
N GLN A 119 2.10 -12.04 33.67
CA GLN A 119 3.19 -11.61 34.54
C GLN A 119 2.79 -11.83 36.01
N PHE A 120 3.47 -12.78 36.69
CA PHE A 120 3.34 -13.01 38.11
C PHE A 120 4.28 -12.10 38.87
N LYS A 121 3.77 -11.40 39.92
CA LYS A 121 4.58 -10.54 40.78
C LYS A 121 4.14 -10.68 42.23
N THR A 122 5.00 -11.23 43.07
CA THR A 122 4.81 -11.25 44.53
C THR A 122 5.59 -10.10 45.16
N VAL A 123 4.87 -9.29 45.95
CA VAL A 123 5.40 -8.06 46.55
C VAL A 123 5.09 -8.05 48.04
N ALA A 124 6.12 -7.89 48.87
CA ALA A 124 5.94 -7.52 50.26
C ALA A 124 5.84 -6.02 50.43
N LYS A 125 4.76 -5.52 51.01
CA LYS A 125 4.55 -4.10 51.36
C LYS A 125 4.55 -3.94 52.88
N LYS A 126 5.38 -3.05 53.41
CA LYS A 126 5.43 -2.67 54.82
C LYS A 126 5.14 -1.19 54.96
N LEU A 127 4.13 -0.82 55.73
CA LEU A 127 3.85 0.56 56.08
C LEU A 127 5.03 1.12 56.87
N ILE A 128 5.50 2.32 56.49
CA ILE A 128 6.61 3.02 57.17
C ILE A 128 6.15 4.42 57.57
N GLY A 129 6.70 4.94 58.66
CA GLY A 129 6.53 6.31 59.07
C GLY A 129 7.35 7.30 58.23
N LYS A 130 6.99 8.58 58.32
CA LYS A 130 7.71 9.64 57.59
C LYS A 130 9.18 9.75 57.93
N GLU A 131 9.49 9.44 59.19
CA GLU A 131 10.85 9.42 59.74
C GLU A 131 11.77 8.38 59.09
N ASN A 132 11.20 7.45 58.36
CA ASN A 132 11.93 6.39 57.61
C ASN A 132 12.05 6.69 56.13
N LEU A 133 11.70 7.93 55.68
CA LEU A 133 11.93 8.36 54.31
C LEU A 133 13.43 8.75 54.15
N PRO A 134 13.98 8.60 52.94
CA PRO A 134 15.31 9.14 52.63
C PRO A 134 15.37 10.65 52.90
N ASP A 135 16.41 11.13 53.56
CA ASP A 135 16.62 12.56 53.90
C ASP A 135 16.55 13.45 52.63
N ASN A 136 16.96 12.92 51.50
CA ASN A 136 16.95 13.59 50.19
C ASN A 136 15.70 13.31 49.35
N TRP A 137 14.57 12.90 49.97
CA TRP A 137 13.33 12.52 49.24
C TRP A 137 12.90 13.52 48.15
N ASN A 138 13.05 14.80 48.41
CA ASN A 138 12.66 15.87 47.47
C ASN A 138 13.63 15.97 46.27
N ASP A 139 14.87 15.55 46.43
CA ASP A 139 15.94 15.64 45.43
C ASP A 139 16.14 14.35 44.63
N ILE A 140 15.40 13.30 44.98
CA ILE A 140 15.36 12.03 44.19
C ILE A 140 14.36 12.15 43.05
N ARG A 141 14.74 11.65 41.88
CA ARG A 141 13.83 11.48 40.75
C ARG A 141 12.82 10.39 41.07
N LYS A 142 11.56 10.63 40.74
CA LYS A 142 10.42 9.77 41.04
C LYS A 142 9.60 9.47 39.81
N PHE A 143 9.00 8.30 39.80
CA PHE A 143 7.94 7.96 38.87
C PHE A 143 6.58 8.30 39.47
N PHE A 144 5.69 8.87 38.65
CA PHE A 144 4.36 9.29 39.05
C PHE A 144 3.29 8.49 38.28
N LYS A 145 2.29 7.98 39.00
CA LYS A 145 1.16 7.25 38.44
C LYS A 145 -0.13 7.65 39.14
N ILE A 146 -1.11 8.14 38.36
CA ILE A 146 -2.45 8.39 38.86
C ILE A 146 -3.32 7.17 38.54
N ASN A 147 -3.92 6.56 39.54
CA ASN A 147 -4.75 5.37 39.39
C ASN A 147 -6.17 5.62 39.90
N LYS A 148 -7.16 5.10 39.15
CA LYS A 148 -8.48 4.79 39.66
C LYS A 148 -8.67 3.30 39.54
N ARG A 149 -8.94 2.62 40.67
CA ARG A 149 -9.04 1.17 40.71
C ARG A 149 -10.50 0.75 40.84
N ILE A 150 -10.90 -0.24 40.04
CA ILE A 150 -12.17 -0.96 40.15
C ILE A 150 -11.85 -2.40 40.50
N VAL A 151 -12.47 -2.92 41.52
CA VAL A 151 -12.24 -4.32 42.01
C VAL A 151 -13.55 -5.07 41.92
N TYR A 152 -13.55 -6.19 41.26
CA TYR A 152 -14.63 -7.17 41.22
C TYR A 152 -14.23 -8.39 42.01
N THR A 153 -15.04 -8.75 43.03
CA THR A 153 -14.75 -9.87 43.93
C THR A 153 -15.74 -11.01 43.73
N ASP A 154 -15.21 -12.21 43.52
CA ASP A 154 -16.00 -13.43 43.56
C ASP A 154 -16.20 -13.89 44.97
N LYS A 155 -17.46 -13.89 45.43
CA LYS A 155 -17.82 -14.30 46.81
C LYS A 155 -17.49 -15.76 47.11
N LYS A 156 -17.44 -16.62 46.09
CA LYS A 156 -17.22 -18.07 46.29
C LYS A 156 -15.75 -18.41 46.45
N THR A 157 -14.93 -17.75 45.63
CA THR A 157 -13.50 -18.09 45.52
C THR A 157 -12.59 -17.09 46.19
N ASN A 158 -13.10 -15.93 46.63
CA ASN A 158 -12.35 -14.76 47.11
C ASN A 158 -11.33 -14.20 46.11
N MET A 159 -11.41 -14.61 44.81
CA MET A 159 -10.62 -13.99 43.76
C MET A 159 -11.05 -12.57 43.52
N ARG A 160 -10.08 -11.69 43.29
CA ARG A 160 -10.30 -10.30 43.01
C ARG A 160 -9.76 -9.95 41.62
N PHE A 161 -10.66 -9.58 40.75
CA PHE A 161 -10.34 -9.04 39.43
C PHE A 161 -10.20 -7.53 39.53
N ILE A 162 -9.03 -6.99 39.20
CA ILE A 162 -8.70 -5.58 39.36
C ILE A 162 -8.48 -4.92 38.02
N VAL A 163 -9.15 -3.81 37.80
CA VAL A 163 -8.90 -2.92 36.66
C VAL A 163 -8.38 -1.59 37.16
N ASN A 164 -7.18 -1.20 36.70
CA ASN A 164 -6.65 0.11 36.94
C ASN A 164 -6.88 1.00 35.71
N ILE A 165 -7.56 2.14 35.90
CA ILE A 165 -7.60 3.22 34.94
C ILE A 165 -6.51 4.20 35.36
N CYS A 166 -5.43 4.29 34.59
CA CYS A 166 -4.27 5.02 35.04
C CYS A 166 -3.75 6.04 34.03
N LYS A 167 -3.06 7.04 34.52
CA LYS A 167 -2.22 7.96 33.74
C LYS A 167 -0.80 7.86 34.27
N CYS A 168 0.14 7.58 33.40
CA CYS A 168 1.58 7.53 33.69
C CYS A 168 2.40 7.96 32.47
N ASN A 169 3.63 8.30 32.68
CA ASN A 169 4.55 8.59 31.59
C ASN A 169 5.00 7.29 30.90
N LYS A 170 5.73 7.43 29.82
CA LYS A 170 5.96 6.49 28.72
C LYS A 170 6.31 5.03 29.09
N TYR A 171 6.75 4.74 30.33
CA TYR A 171 7.15 3.37 30.68
C TYR A 171 6.77 3.00 32.11
N ASP A 172 6.34 1.77 32.28
CA ASP A 172 6.12 1.13 33.58
C ASP A 172 7.50 0.95 34.27
N ILE A 173 7.56 1.15 35.58
CA ILE A 173 8.80 1.07 36.38
C ILE A 173 9.58 -0.25 36.19
N GLU A 174 8.93 -1.22 35.59
CA GLU A 174 9.31 -2.62 35.67
C GLU A 174 10.14 -3.14 34.49
N GLU A 175 10.25 -2.41 33.36
CA GLU A 175 10.76 -3.03 32.13
C GLU A 175 12.03 -2.45 31.51
N THR A 176 12.47 -1.23 31.83
CA THR A 176 13.70 -0.66 31.21
C THR A 176 14.46 0.30 32.11
N ASP A 177 15.78 0.45 31.85
CA ASP A 177 16.66 1.47 32.46
C ASP A 177 16.34 2.91 32.00
N ASP A 178 15.46 3.10 31.01
CA ASP A 178 15.03 4.38 30.45
C ASP A 178 13.73 4.89 31.06
N ARG A 179 13.71 5.10 32.38
CA ARG A 179 12.54 5.63 33.09
C ARG A 179 12.46 7.13 32.93
N ASP A 180 11.28 7.65 32.54
CA ASP A 180 10.97 9.06 32.63
C ASP A 180 10.75 9.45 34.12
N LEU A 181 11.84 9.65 34.84
CA LEU A 181 11.83 10.03 36.23
C LEU A 181 11.88 11.56 36.37
N TYR A 182 11.03 12.11 37.22
CA TYR A 182 10.91 13.54 37.47
C TYR A 182 11.06 13.88 38.95
N TYR A 183 11.57 15.06 39.23
CA TYR A 183 11.67 15.55 40.60
C TYR A 183 10.29 16.01 41.15
N LYS A 184 9.44 16.58 40.30
CA LYS A 184 8.14 17.12 40.69
C LYS A 184 7.03 16.63 39.76
N LEU A 185 5.83 16.38 40.30
CA LEU A 185 4.65 15.98 39.55
C LEU A 185 4.30 16.96 38.41
N ALA A 186 4.44 18.26 38.61
CA ALA A 186 4.16 19.28 37.59
C ALA A 186 5.05 19.11 36.34
N ASN A 187 6.28 18.64 36.50
CA ASN A 187 7.23 18.45 35.41
C ASN A 187 6.96 17.16 34.64
N SER A 188 6.30 16.18 35.26
CA SER A 188 5.99 14.87 34.67
C SER A 188 4.95 14.92 33.54
N LYS A 189 4.17 16.02 33.43
CA LYS A 189 3.06 16.17 32.46
C LYS A 189 2.04 15.03 32.47
N ILE A 190 2.01 14.20 33.51
CA ILE A 190 1.16 13.01 33.65
C ILE A 190 -0.34 13.33 33.55
N ILE A 191 -0.78 14.53 34.01
CA ILE A 191 -2.17 14.97 33.91
C ILE A 191 -2.62 15.05 32.43
N LYS A 192 -1.68 15.39 31.55
CA LYS A 192 -1.91 15.51 30.09
C LYS A 192 -1.65 14.21 29.31
N SER A 193 -1.18 13.14 29.96
CA SER A 193 -0.96 11.86 29.30
C SER A 193 -2.28 11.15 29.00
N SER A 194 -2.30 10.30 27.97
CA SER A 194 -3.43 9.45 27.62
C SER A 194 -3.77 8.48 28.77
N GLN A 195 -5.04 8.11 28.85
CA GLN A 195 -5.52 7.13 29.80
C GLN A 195 -5.11 5.74 29.35
N LYS A 196 -4.67 4.89 30.31
CA LYS A 196 -4.27 3.51 30.10
C LYS A 196 -5.07 2.59 30.99
N TYR A 197 -5.25 1.36 30.55
CA TYR A 197 -5.96 0.33 31.27
C TYR A 197 -5.01 -0.83 31.61
N GLU A 198 -5.07 -1.29 32.86
CA GLU A 198 -4.27 -2.44 33.32
C GLU A 198 -5.20 -3.43 34.03
N PHE A 199 -5.02 -4.71 33.74
CA PHE A 199 -5.85 -5.81 34.26
C PHE A 199 -4.99 -6.71 35.14
N PHE A 200 -5.48 -6.98 36.36
CA PHE A 200 -4.80 -7.82 37.32
C PHE A 200 -5.76 -8.82 37.95
N LEU A 201 -5.25 -10.02 38.23
CA LEU A 201 -5.85 -11.00 39.12
C LEU A 201 -5.11 -10.97 40.45
N ASP A 202 -5.80 -10.66 41.54
CA ASP A 202 -5.25 -10.69 42.88
C ASP A 202 -5.55 -12.07 43.49
N ILE A 203 -4.52 -12.86 43.70
CA ILE A 203 -4.59 -14.21 44.19
C ILE A 203 -4.18 -14.34 45.66
N THR A 204 -3.97 -13.21 46.34
CA THR A 204 -3.47 -13.18 47.72
C THR A 204 -4.30 -14.05 48.69
N ASN A 205 -5.62 -14.07 48.53
CA ASN A 205 -6.57 -14.81 49.38
C ASN A 205 -7.28 -15.95 48.64
N ALA A 206 -6.88 -16.25 47.39
CA ALA A 206 -7.50 -17.31 46.59
C ALA A 206 -6.84 -18.66 46.86
N SER A 207 -7.55 -19.75 46.66
CA SER A 207 -6.94 -21.08 46.68
C SER A 207 -6.17 -21.35 45.39
N LYS A 208 -5.08 -22.11 45.46
CA LYS A 208 -4.23 -22.42 44.33
C LYS A 208 -5.00 -23.04 43.15
N ASP A 209 -5.96 -23.90 43.43
CA ASP A 209 -6.66 -24.69 42.42
C ASP A 209 -7.55 -23.85 41.46
N ILE A 210 -7.93 -22.65 41.89
CA ILE A 210 -8.82 -21.76 41.15
C ILE A 210 -8.09 -20.63 40.41
N ILE A 211 -6.77 -20.49 40.58
CA ILE A 211 -6.01 -19.39 39.94
C ILE A 211 -6.09 -19.48 38.41
N LEU A 212 -5.95 -20.68 37.88
CA LEU A 212 -5.99 -20.90 36.42
C LEU A 212 -7.37 -20.61 35.86
N GLU A 213 -8.45 -20.95 36.58
CA GLU A 213 -9.82 -20.63 36.24
C GLU A 213 -10.04 -19.10 36.18
N GLY A 214 -9.47 -18.36 37.13
CA GLY A 214 -9.48 -16.91 37.16
C GLY A 214 -8.76 -16.26 35.94
N LEU A 215 -7.61 -16.81 35.55
CA LEU A 215 -6.88 -16.34 34.35
C LEU A 215 -7.67 -16.61 33.08
N ILE A 216 -8.27 -17.79 32.95
CA ILE A 216 -9.15 -18.14 31.83
C ILE A 216 -10.29 -17.13 31.73
N LYS A 217 -10.92 -16.84 32.88
CA LYS A 217 -12.04 -15.91 32.96
C LYS A 217 -11.68 -14.49 32.55
N MET A 218 -10.51 -14.03 32.94
CA MET A 218 -10.02 -12.73 32.53
C MET A 218 -9.83 -12.65 31.00
N GLU A 219 -9.21 -13.67 30.44
CA GLU A 219 -8.97 -13.74 28.98
C GLU A 219 -10.29 -13.80 28.22
N GLN A 220 -11.25 -14.60 28.68
CA GLN A 220 -12.60 -14.65 28.10
C GLN A 220 -13.31 -13.30 28.14
N ALA A 221 -13.22 -12.59 29.28
CA ALA A 221 -13.86 -11.28 29.43
C ALA A 221 -13.22 -10.21 28.55
N LEU A 222 -11.87 -10.19 28.42
CA LEU A 222 -11.16 -9.22 27.61
C LEU A 222 -11.48 -9.35 26.11
N PHE A 223 -11.62 -10.58 25.64
CA PHE A 223 -11.83 -10.87 24.22
C PHE A 223 -13.29 -11.18 23.85
N LEU A 224 -14.23 -11.15 24.80
CA LEU A 224 -15.63 -11.55 24.60
C LEU A 224 -15.77 -12.91 23.91
N SER A 225 -14.89 -13.84 24.22
CA SER A 225 -14.92 -15.18 23.63
C SER A 225 -14.87 -16.24 24.72
N PRO A 226 -15.80 -17.19 24.73
CA PRO A 226 -15.74 -18.35 25.63
C PRO A 226 -14.63 -19.33 25.23
N TYR A 227 -14.10 -19.21 24.01
CA TYR A 227 -13.10 -20.09 23.45
C TYR A 227 -11.71 -19.46 23.49
N ILE A 228 -10.85 -20.03 24.30
CA ILE A 228 -9.46 -19.61 24.47
C ILE A 228 -8.57 -20.50 23.63
N ILE A 229 -7.60 -19.89 22.96
CA ILE A 229 -6.63 -20.57 22.12
C ILE A 229 -5.22 -20.34 22.67
N SER A 230 -4.47 -21.44 22.88
CA SER A 230 -3.08 -21.35 23.31
C SER A 230 -2.18 -20.80 22.21
N LYS A 231 -1.05 -20.19 22.57
CA LYS A 231 -0.07 -19.70 21.62
C LYS A 231 0.45 -20.80 20.68
N LYS A 232 0.67 -22.00 21.22
CA LYS A 232 1.05 -23.17 20.43
C LYS A 232 -0.03 -23.52 19.40
N GLN A 233 -1.27 -23.56 19.83
CA GLN A 233 -2.40 -23.84 18.92
C GLN A 233 -2.54 -22.76 17.84
N GLN A 234 -2.31 -21.47 18.16
CA GLN A 234 -2.26 -20.42 17.13
C GLN A 234 -1.16 -20.67 16.11
N GLN A 235 0.04 -21.06 16.58
CA GLN A 235 1.17 -21.39 15.70
C GLN A 235 0.83 -22.59 14.79
N ASP A 236 0.20 -23.63 15.33
CA ASP A 236 -0.24 -24.79 14.58
C ASP A 236 -1.30 -24.43 13.52
N VAL A 237 -2.27 -23.56 13.87
CA VAL A 237 -3.27 -23.07 12.92
C VAL A 237 -2.62 -22.26 11.78
N ILE A 238 -1.69 -21.37 12.09
CA ILE A 238 -1.00 -20.58 11.07
C ILE A 238 -0.08 -21.46 10.22
N ALA A 239 0.55 -22.48 10.79
CA ALA A 239 1.33 -23.44 10.03
C ALA A 239 0.44 -24.23 9.05
N ASN A 240 -0.71 -24.76 9.52
CA ASN A 240 -1.67 -25.46 8.68
C ASN A 240 -2.26 -24.57 7.57
N TYR A 241 -2.57 -23.30 7.87
CA TYR A 241 -2.95 -22.30 6.89
C TYR A 241 -1.86 -22.11 5.83
N SER A 242 -0.61 -21.96 6.27
CA SER A 242 0.53 -21.73 5.39
C SER A 242 0.81 -22.95 4.48
N ASP A 243 0.65 -24.17 5.00
CA ASP A 243 0.75 -25.40 4.23
C ASP A 243 -0.34 -25.51 3.16
N LEU A 244 -1.55 -25.04 3.46
CA LEU A 244 -2.65 -25.00 2.51
C LEU A 244 -2.37 -24.03 1.35
N VAL A 245 -1.84 -22.83 1.67
CA VAL A 245 -1.64 -21.76 0.68
C VAL A 245 -0.32 -21.93 -0.09
N SER A 246 0.77 -22.27 0.59
CA SER A 246 2.08 -22.51 -0.04
C SER A 246 3.04 -23.25 0.89
N LYS A 247 3.51 -24.42 0.48
CA LYS A 247 4.48 -25.23 1.24
C LYS A 247 5.82 -24.50 1.49
N ASP A 248 6.30 -23.72 0.54
CA ASP A 248 7.55 -22.95 0.69
C ASP A 248 7.44 -21.86 1.76
N ILE A 249 6.28 -21.25 1.88
CA ILE A 249 5.98 -20.21 2.88
C ILE A 249 5.82 -20.83 4.26
N ALA A 250 5.17 -21.99 4.37
CA ALA A 250 5.04 -22.73 5.61
C ALA A 250 6.40 -23.08 6.24
N THR A 251 7.33 -23.57 5.43
CA THR A 251 8.70 -23.87 5.89
C THR A 251 9.40 -22.63 6.44
N ARG A 252 9.22 -21.47 5.80
CA ARG A 252 9.77 -20.18 6.26
C ARG A 252 9.16 -19.74 7.58
N TYR A 253 7.83 -19.88 7.73
CA TYR A 253 7.12 -19.53 8.96
C TYR A 253 7.53 -20.40 10.14
N TYR A 254 7.67 -21.71 9.95
CA TYR A 254 8.15 -22.65 10.99
C TYR A 254 9.56 -22.30 11.45
N ASN A 255 10.47 -22.02 10.53
CA ASN A 255 11.82 -21.57 10.84
C ASN A 255 11.87 -20.19 11.53
N TYR A 256 10.85 -19.34 11.34
CA TYR A 256 10.68 -18.07 11.99
C TYR A 256 10.42 -18.19 13.49
N ASN A 257 9.47 -19.02 13.89
CA ASN A 257 9.07 -19.17 15.30
C ASN A 257 10.13 -19.86 16.16
N ASN A 258 11.08 -20.56 15.54
CA ASN A 258 12.16 -21.27 16.23
C ASN A 258 13.49 -20.48 16.29
N ARG A 259 13.51 -19.19 15.92
CA ARG A 259 14.71 -18.35 15.98
C ARG A 259 14.47 -17.10 16.83
N ASP A 260 15.38 -16.85 17.79
CA ASP A 260 15.44 -15.62 18.60
C ASP A 260 15.79 -14.33 17.83
N LYS A 261 15.70 -14.33 16.51
CA LYS A 261 15.99 -13.17 15.67
C LYS A 261 14.69 -12.62 15.06
N LYS A 262 14.51 -11.29 15.16
CA LYS A 262 13.42 -10.58 14.45
C LYS A 262 13.48 -10.94 12.96
N PRO A 263 12.38 -11.42 12.38
CA PRO A 263 12.36 -11.83 10.99
C PRO A 263 12.35 -10.66 10.04
N ASP A 264 12.96 -10.89 8.91
CA ASP A 264 12.77 -10.11 7.71
C ASP A 264 11.29 -10.22 7.25
N ASP A 265 10.66 -9.14 6.79
CA ASP A 265 9.25 -9.13 6.30
C ASP A 265 8.98 -10.18 5.20
N LYS A 266 10.02 -10.64 4.52
CA LYS A 266 9.97 -11.69 3.50
C LYS A 266 9.69 -13.11 4.01
N THR A 267 9.65 -13.30 5.33
CA THR A 267 9.47 -14.63 5.94
C THR A 267 8.05 -14.87 6.47
N LYS A 268 7.17 -13.88 6.41
CA LYS A 268 5.78 -14.00 6.85
C LYS A 268 4.94 -14.74 5.80
N PRO A 269 3.99 -15.61 6.19
CA PRO A 269 3.08 -16.24 5.25
C PRO A 269 2.24 -15.18 4.51
N VAL A 270 1.84 -15.49 3.29
CA VAL A 270 0.97 -14.61 2.50
C VAL A 270 -0.47 -14.75 2.99
N LEU A 271 -1.11 -13.62 3.33
CA LEU A 271 -2.55 -13.59 3.56
C LEU A 271 -3.30 -13.36 2.24
N LEU A 272 -4.19 -14.28 1.93
CA LEU A 272 -4.98 -14.27 0.71
C LEU A 272 -6.18 -13.31 0.88
N THR A 273 -5.90 -11.99 0.90
CA THR A 273 -6.88 -10.92 1.10
C THR A 273 -6.77 -9.88 -0.02
N PRO A 274 -7.37 -10.08 -1.20
CA PRO A 274 -7.32 -9.11 -2.29
C PRO A 274 -7.91 -7.77 -1.84
N LYS A 275 -7.09 -6.70 -1.88
CA LYS A 275 -7.52 -5.37 -1.42
C LYS A 275 -8.25 -4.63 -2.53
N PRO A 276 -9.49 -4.18 -2.30
CA PRO A 276 -10.23 -3.37 -3.26
C PRO A 276 -9.62 -1.98 -3.43
N VAL A 277 -9.82 -1.39 -4.60
CA VAL A 277 -9.50 0.01 -4.90
C VAL A 277 -10.76 0.87 -4.82
N THR A 278 -10.60 2.19 -4.67
CA THR A 278 -11.75 3.11 -4.68
C THR A 278 -12.35 3.16 -6.08
N LEU A 279 -13.69 3.13 -6.15
CA LEU A 279 -14.42 3.30 -7.39
C LEU A 279 -14.33 4.76 -7.84
N GLU A 280 -13.92 4.97 -9.08
CA GLU A 280 -13.79 6.29 -9.71
C GLU A 280 -14.81 6.45 -10.84
N LYS A 281 -15.09 7.70 -11.29
CA LYS A 281 -16.02 7.97 -12.38
C LYS A 281 -15.70 7.20 -13.65
N ILE A 282 -14.41 6.99 -13.93
CA ILE A 282 -13.95 6.21 -15.09
C ILE A 282 -14.45 4.76 -15.06
N ASN A 283 -14.68 4.21 -13.87
CA ASN A 283 -15.14 2.84 -13.71
C ASN A 283 -16.68 2.69 -13.87
N ILE A 284 -17.38 3.79 -14.15
CA ILE A 284 -18.86 3.81 -14.36
C ILE A 284 -19.19 4.33 -15.77
N LEU A 285 -18.21 4.49 -16.63
CA LEU A 285 -18.44 4.83 -18.03
C LEU A 285 -19.15 3.67 -18.75
N GLU A 286 -19.84 3.99 -19.83
CA GLU A 286 -20.34 2.93 -20.71
C GLU A 286 -19.20 1.96 -21.06
N PRO A 287 -19.45 0.63 -21.00
CA PRO A 287 -18.40 -0.34 -21.28
C PRO A 287 -17.85 -0.11 -22.69
N ASP A 288 -16.58 0.21 -22.76
CA ASP A 288 -15.83 0.24 -23.99
C ASP A 288 -14.85 -0.93 -24.01
N GLU A 289 -14.80 -1.61 -25.14
CA GLU A 289 -13.97 -2.79 -25.32
C GLU A 289 -12.47 -2.50 -25.19
N TYR A 290 -12.07 -1.24 -25.31
CA TYR A 290 -10.66 -0.82 -25.36
C TYR A 290 -10.14 -0.14 -24.09
N THR A 291 -10.89 0.78 -23.51
CA THR A 291 -10.34 1.80 -22.62
C THR A 291 -10.72 1.72 -21.16
N GLY A 292 -11.50 0.80 -20.71
CA GLY A 292 -11.89 0.86 -19.33
C GLY A 292 -12.36 -0.44 -18.70
N ILE A 293 -12.17 -0.53 -17.38
CA ILE A 293 -12.87 -1.48 -16.56
C ILE A 293 -14.09 -0.74 -16.06
N SER A 294 -15.26 -1.09 -16.62
CA SER A 294 -16.53 -0.57 -16.17
C SER A 294 -17.24 -1.59 -15.30
N ILE A 295 -17.76 -1.13 -14.14
CA ILE A 295 -18.64 -1.97 -13.31
C ILE A 295 -19.97 -2.30 -14.00
N LEU A 296 -20.31 -1.60 -15.07
CA LEU A 296 -21.53 -1.83 -15.85
C LEU A 296 -21.51 -3.13 -16.67
N SER A 297 -20.35 -3.82 -16.72
CA SER A 297 -20.20 -5.07 -17.45
C SER A 297 -19.53 -6.14 -16.58
N GLU A 298 -20.22 -7.29 -16.40
CA GLU A 298 -19.69 -8.50 -15.75
C GLU A 298 -19.21 -8.31 -14.29
N TYR A 299 -19.88 -7.45 -13.52
CA TYR A 299 -19.61 -7.26 -12.10
C TYR A 299 -20.79 -7.67 -11.24
N THR A 300 -20.48 -8.26 -10.08
CA THR A 300 -21.43 -8.40 -8.97
C THR A 300 -21.31 -7.20 -8.04
N VAL A 301 -22.39 -6.92 -7.32
CA VAL A 301 -22.38 -5.96 -6.22
C VAL A 301 -22.88 -6.61 -4.93
N THR A 302 -22.23 -6.29 -3.81
CA THR A 302 -22.66 -6.63 -2.46
C THR A 302 -22.52 -5.42 -1.54
N GLU A 303 -23.25 -5.41 -0.44
CA GLU A 303 -23.14 -4.35 0.56
C GLU A 303 -21.73 -4.38 1.20
N LYS A 304 -21.23 -3.22 1.57
CA LYS A 304 -20.00 -3.07 2.35
C LYS A 304 -20.36 -2.98 3.83
N ALA A 305 -20.14 -4.08 4.55
CA ALA A 305 -20.36 -4.11 6.00
C ALA A 305 -19.33 -3.25 6.75
N ASP A 306 -19.74 -2.59 7.83
CA ASP A 306 -18.84 -1.89 8.75
C ASP A 306 -18.31 -2.86 9.81
N GLY A 307 -17.35 -3.69 9.42
CA GLY A 307 -16.71 -4.69 10.26
C GLY A 307 -15.20 -4.70 10.16
N GLU A 308 -14.62 -5.83 10.51
CA GLU A 308 -13.19 -6.13 10.35
C GLU A 308 -13.02 -7.30 9.38
N ARG A 309 -12.25 -7.10 8.30
CA ARG A 309 -12.00 -8.16 7.33
C ARG A 309 -11.04 -9.20 7.90
N LEU A 310 -11.51 -10.43 8.04
CA LEU A 310 -10.77 -11.59 8.53
C LEU A 310 -10.87 -12.76 7.55
N LEU A 311 -9.90 -13.68 7.63
CA LEU A 311 -9.97 -14.95 6.92
C LEU A 311 -10.51 -16.03 7.86
N MET A 312 -11.55 -16.73 7.45
CA MET A 312 -12.03 -17.93 8.15
C MET A 312 -11.28 -19.15 7.59
N PHE A 313 -10.49 -19.77 8.45
CA PHE A 313 -9.78 -21.01 8.15
C PHE A 313 -10.40 -22.19 8.89
N ILE A 314 -10.66 -23.27 8.17
CA ILE A 314 -11.17 -24.53 8.70
C ILE A 314 -10.05 -25.55 8.63
N ASP A 315 -9.63 -26.06 9.78
CA ASP A 315 -8.52 -26.99 9.86
C ASP A 315 -8.88 -28.44 9.41
N ASN A 316 -7.91 -29.32 9.46
CA ASN A 316 -8.08 -30.74 9.08
C ASN A 316 -8.88 -31.57 10.12
N ALA A 317 -9.22 -31.00 11.26
CA ALA A 317 -10.08 -31.59 12.28
C ALA A 317 -11.48 -30.98 12.31
N GLY A 318 -11.73 -29.95 11.49
CA GLY A 318 -13.00 -29.24 11.35
C GLY A 318 -13.22 -28.12 12.37
N TYR A 319 -12.21 -27.69 13.10
CA TYR A 319 -12.29 -26.47 13.90
C TYR A 319 -12.23 -25.24 12.99
N VAL A 320 -13.01 -24.23 13.34
CA VAL A 320 -13.17 -23.01 12.54
C VAL A 320 -12.55 -21.83 13.27
N TYR A 321 -11.55 -21.22 12.64
CA TYR A 321 -10.79 -20.11 13.19
C TYR A 321 -10.92 -18.88 12.30
N LEU A 322 -10.81 -17.67 12.91
CA LEU A 322 -10.62 -16.42 12.19
C LEU A 322 -9.15 -16.00 12.31
N ILE A 323 -8.56 -15.55 11.22
CA ILE A 323 -7.17 -15.06 11.14
C ILE A 323 -7.19 -13.61 10.68
N ASP A 324 -6.60 -12.71 11.49
CA ASP A 324 -6.48 -11.30 11.17
C ASP A 324 -5.23 -10.98 10.33
N ASN A 325 -5.09 -9.72 9.95
CA ASN A 325 -3.97 -9.24 9.14
C ASN A 325 -2.62 -9.19 9.91
N THR A 326 -2.62 -9.44 11.22
CA THR A 326 -1.44 -9.55 12.09
C THR A 326 -1.11 -11.00 12.44
N TYR A 327 -1.84 -11.97 11.88
CA TYR A 327 -1.79 -13.42 12.15
C TYR A 327 -2.31 -13.81 13.54
N LYS A 328 -3.08 -12.97 14.19
CA LYS A 328 -3.84 -13.33 15.39
C LYS A 328 -4.94 -14.31 15.00
N VAL A 329 -5.08 -15.38 15.77
CA VAL A 329 -6.07 -16.43 15.56
C VAL A 329 -7.15 -16.35 16.64
N ILE A 330 -8.41 -16.45 16.23
CA ILE A 330 -9.59 -16.45 17.10
C ILE A 330 -10.33 -17.78 16.86
N ASP A 331 -10.60 -18.55 17.91
CA ASP A 331 -11.51 -19.69 17.84
C ASP A 331 -12.96 -19.17 17.83
N THR A 332 -13.71 -19.56 16.82
CA THR A 332 -15.08 -19.07 16.60
C THR A 332 -16.16 -19.78 17.42
N GLY A 333 -15.81 -20.92 18.01
CA GLY A 333 -16.80 -21.83 18.58
C GLY A 333 -17.61 -22.62 17.54
N LEU A 334 -17.30 -22.45 16.26
CA LEU A 334 -17.93 -23.20 15.17
C LEU A 334 -17.16 -24.49 14.87
N ARG A 335 -17.82 -25.43 14.26
CA ARG A 335 -17.25 -26.66 13.74
C ARG A 335 -17.82 -27.00 12.38
N SER A 336 -17.01 -27.58 11.50
CA SER A 336 -17.46 -28.03 10.19
C SER A 336 -17.51 -29.55 10.09
N THR A 337 -18.22 -30.03 9.08
CA THR A 337 -18.16 -31.43 8.62
C THR A 337 -16.95 -31.65 7.69
N LYS A 338 -16.66 -32.90 7.35
CA LYS A 338 -15.48 -33.28 6.55
C LYS A 338 -15.39 -32.62 5.18
N GLU A 339 -16.52 -32.23 4.64
CA GLU A 339 -16.63 -31.55 3.32
C GLU A 339 -15.84 -30.25 3.27
N LEU A 340 -15.69 -29.57 4.43
CA LEU A 340 -15.00 -28.29 4.50
C LEU A 340 -13.62 -28.35 5.18
N TYR A 341 -13.10 -29.53 5.48
CA TYR A 341 -11.77 -29.62 6.07
C TYR A 341 -10.71 -29.01 5.13
N ASN A 342 -9.78 -28.23 5.68
CA ASN A 342 -8.79 -27.47 4.90
C ASN A 342 -9.44 -26.48 3.93
N SER A 343 -10.43 -25.73 4.37
CA SER A 343 -11.10 -24.68 3.60
C SER A 343 -10.71 -23.29 4.06
N LEU A 344 -10.75 -22.32 3.12
CA LEU A 344 -10.42 -20.93 3.37
C LEU A 344 -11.49 -20.02 2.78
N ILE A 345 -12.11 -19.20 3.63
CA ILE A 345 -13.23 -18.30 3.32
C ILE A 345 -12.83 -16.88 3.70
N ASP A 346 -13.15 -15.91 2.84
CA ASP A 346 -12.96 -14.49 3.08
C ASP A 346 -14.26 -13.85 3.55
N GLY A 347 -14.20 -12.96 4.52
CA GLY A 347 -15.39 -12.34 5.09
C GLY A 347 -15.11 -11.15 5.98
N GLU A 348 -16.20 -10.57 6.45
CA GLU A 348 -16.19 -9.45 7.39
C GLU A 348 -16.69 -9.94 8.75
N TYR A 349 -15.91 -9.71 9.79
CA TYR A 349 -16.32 -9.95 11.16
C TYR A 349 -16.96 -8.70 11.77
N ILE A 350 -18.16 -8.85 12.28
CA ILE A 350 -18.93 -7.81 12.94
C ILE A 350 -19.04 -8.18 14.43
N SER A 351 -18.47 -7.36 15.30
CA SER A 351 -18.56 -7.56 16.75
C SER A 351 -20.01 -7.43 17.22
N CYS A 352 -20.35 -8.06 18.34
CA CYS A 352 -21.69 -7.99 18.91
C CYS A 352 -22.15 -6.55 19.16
N GLU A 353 -21.24 -5.62 19.51
CA GLU A 353 -21.56 -4.20 19.74
C GLU A 353 -22.02 -3.47 18.47
N LYS A 354 -21.52 -3.91 17.30
CA LYS A 354 -21.88 -3.34 15.99
C LYS A 354 -23.09 -4.01 15.34
N ARG A 355 -23.67 -5.00 15.99
CA ARG A 355 -24.87 -5.70 15.50
C ARG A 355 -26.12 -4.91 15.78
N LEU A 356 -26.94 -4.71 14.72
CA LEU A 356 -28.22 -4.00 14.81
C LEU A 356 -29.34 -4.90 15.33
N ASP A 357 -29.23 -6.22 15.20
CA ASP A 357 -30.19 -7.21 15.70
C ASP A 357 -30.03 -7.52 17.19
N LYS A 358 -29.07 -6.85 17.87
CA LYS A 358 -28.79 -6.98 19.32
C LYS A 358 -28.42 -8.39 19.78
N SER A 359 -27.87 -9.21 18.89
CA SER A 359 -27.28 -10.49 19.25
C SER A 359 -26.05 -10.29 20.14
N ASN A 360 -25.87 -11.17 21.14
CA ASN A 360 -24.76 -11.09 22.10
C ASN A 360 -23.46 -11.74 21.56
N VAL A 361 -23.49 -12.34 20.37
CA VAL A 361 -22.33 -12.97 19.73
C VAL A 361 -21.93 -12.23 18.47
N GLY A 362 -20.65 -12.31 18.10
CA GLY A 362 -20.17 -11.76 16.85
C GLY A 362 -20.77 -12.47 15.62
N LEU A 363 -20.67 -11.85 14.47
CA LEU A 363 -21.16 -12.37 13.19
C LEU A 363 -20.00 -12.38 12.17
N PHE A 364 -19.81 -13.50 11.48
CA PHE A 364 -18.95 -13.54 10.31
C PHE A 364 -19.78 -13.60 9.03
N ALA A 365 -19.70 -12.51 8.24
CA ALA A 365 -20.40 -12.34 6.99
C ALA A 365 -19.44 -12.65 5.82
N SER A 366 -19.50 -13.86 5.30
CA SER A 366 -18.60 -14.35 4.24
C SER A 366 -19.02 -13.85 2.86
N PHE A 367 -18.05 -13.57 1.97
CA PHE A 367 -18.28 -13.05 0.64
C PHE A 367 -17.45 -13.69 -0.49
N ASP A 368 -16.37 -14.44 -0.18
CA ASP A 368 -15.62 -15.21 -1.19
C ASP A 368 -15.02 -16.47 -0.55
N MET A 369 -14.61 -17.43 -1.37
CA MET A 369 -14.01 -18.69 -0.94
C MET A 369 -12.84 -19.07 -1.84
N TYR A 370 -11.70 -19.44 -1.24
CA TYR A 370 -10.46 -19.68 -1.96
C TYR A 370 -10.01 -21.13 -1.98
N TYR A 371 -10.36 -21.88 -0.92
CA TYR A 371 -10.13 -23.32 -0.82
C TYR A 371 -11.39 -24.01 -0.30
N TYR A 372 -11.76 -25.11 -0.90
CA TYR A 372 -12.89 -25.94 -0.52
C TYR A 372 -12.42 -27.39 -0.38
N GLY A 373 -12.55 -27.99 0.83
CA GLY A 373 -12.14 -29.38 1.08
C GLY A 373 -10.67 -29.68 0.71
N GLY A 374 -9.76 -28.73 0.92
CA GLY A 374 -8.35 -28.80 0.53
C GLY A 374 -8.07 -28.51 -0.96
N LYS A 375 -9.10 -28.33 -1.79
CA LYS A 375 -8.93 -28.01 -3.22
C LYS A 375 -8.87 -26.50 -3.41
N LYS A 376 -7.83 -26.01 -4.10
CA LYS A 376 -7.71 -24.62 -4.52
C LYS A 376 -8.76 -24.30 -5.60
N ILE A 377 -9.65 -23.32 -5.34
CA ILE A 377 -10.71 -22.91 -6.26
C ILE A 377 -10.55 -21.46 -6.76
N THR A 378 -9.41 -20.83 -6.51
CA THR A 378 -9.13 -19.44 -6.91
C THR A 378 -9.13 -19.22 -8.43
N SER A 379 -8.98 -20.28 -9.23
CA SER A 379 -9.06 -20.24 -10.69
C SER A 379 -10.49 -20.21 -11.23
N LEU A 380 -11.49 -20.47 -10.38
CA LEU A 380 -12.90 -20.42 -10.78
C LEU A 380 -13.39 -18.96 -10.82
N PRO A 381 -14.42 -18.67 -11.65
CA PRO A 381 -15.14 -17.40 -11.58
C PRO A 381 -15.86 -17.23 -10.23
N LEU A 382 -16.27 -16.01 -9.91
CA LEU A 382 -17.08 -15.78 -8.70
C LEU A 382 -18.50 -16.32 -8.91
N ILE A 383 -19.15 -16.00 -10.05
CA ILE A 383 -20.49 -16.42 -10.41
C ILE A 383 -20.44 -17.36 -11.62
N GLU A 384 -21.34 -18.34 -11.65
CA GLU A 384 -21.47 -19.30 -12.76
C GLU A 384 -21.89 -18.62 -14.06
N ASP A 385 -21.44 -19.23 -15.22
CA ASP A 385 -21.79 -18.82 -16.58
C ASP A 385 -22.85 -19.72 -17.16
N GLU A 386 -23.81 -20.19 -16.64
CA GLU A 386 -24.80 -21.18 -16.95
C GLU A 386 -24.73 -22.44 -16.07
N ALA A 387 -25.76 -23.21 -16.00
CA ALA A 387 -26.05 -24.29 -15.05
C ALA A 387 -25.01 -25.45 -14.99
N LYS A 388 -23.83 -25.31 -15.59
CA LYS A 388 -22.84 -26.40 -15.73
C LYS A 388 -21.44 -26.09 -15.19
N GLU A 389 -21.13 -24.86 -14.84
CA GLU A 389 -19.78 -24.50 -14.35
C GLU A 389 -19.76 -24.26 -12.85
N ASP A 390 -18.73 -24.76 -12.17
CA ASP A 390 -18.49 -24.48 -10.76
C ASP A 390 -18.02 -23.03 -10.57
N SER A 391 -18.45 -22.40 -9.48
CA SER A 391 -18.06 -21.04 -9.11
C SER A 391 -17.67 -20.96 -7.63
N ARG A 392 -16.84 -19.95 -7.28
CA ARG A 392 -16.46 -19.74 -5.88
C ARG A 392 -17.68 -19.44 -5.00
N TYR A 393 -18.65 -18.69 -5.51
CA TYR A 393 -19.87 -18.35 -4.79
C TYR A 393 -20.79 -19.56 -4.56
N LYS A 394 -20.88 -20.49 -5.51
CA LYS A 394 -21.62 -21.76 -5.33
C LYS A 394 -21.05 -22.59 -4.16
N TYR A 395 -19.73 -22.70 -4.09
CA TYR A 395 -19.05 -23.36 -2.97
C TYR A 395 -19.27 -22.61 -1.66
N LEU A 396 -19.17 -21.27 -1.70
CA LEU A 396 -19.43 -20.42 -0.55
C LEU A 396 -20.85 -20.61 0.02
N VAL A 397 -21.88 -20.54 -0.82
CA VAL A 397 -23.28 -20.74 -0.42
C VAL A 397 -23.48 -22.15 0.15
N SER A 398 -22.83 -23.16 -0.44
CA SER A 398 -22.93 -24.53 0.07
C SER A 398 -22.31 -24.68 1.46
N SER A 399 -21.32 -23.88 1.81
CA SER A 399 -20.60 -23.97 3.09
C SER A 399 -21.49 -23.75 4.31
N GLY A 400 -22.56 -22.94 4.18
CA GLY A 400 -23.52 -22.68 5.27
C GLY A 400 -24.23 -23.94 5.79
N LYS A 401 -24.30 -25.00 4.98
CA LYS A 401 -24.90 -26.28 5.39
C LYS A 401 -24.00 -27.10 6.31
N TYR A 402 -22.70 -26.87 6.22
CA TYR A 402 -21.67 -27.72 6.84
C TYR A 402 -21.01 -27.09 8.07
N ILE A 403 -21.24 -25.79 8.33
CA ILE A 403 -20.74 -25.05 9.49
C ILE A 403 -21.84 -25.03 10.56
N LYS A 404 -21.51 -25.46 11.77
CA LYS A 404 -22.45 -25.53 12.90
C LYS A 404 -21.81 -24.99 14.18
N SER A 405 -22.60 -24.44 15.07
CA SER A 405 -22.20 -24.07 16.42
C SER A 405 -21.79 -25.31 17.22
N ARG A 406 -20.70 -25.18 18.01
CA ARG A 406 -20.35 -26.18 19.05
C ARG A 406 -21.18 -26.00 20.32
N ASP A 407 -21.60 -24.76 20.59
CA ASP A 407 -22.31 -24.38 21.78
C ASP A 407 -23.27 -23.23 21.44
N GLU A 408 -24.57 -23.51 21.42
CA GLU A 408 -25.60 -22.54 21.07
C GLU A 408 -25.55 -21.35 22.04
N GLY A 409 -25.52 -20.12 21.46
CA GLY A 409 -25.46 -18.88 22.21
C GLY A 409 -24.04 -18.40 22.58
N ASN A 410 -23.00 -19.21 22.34
CA ASN A 410 -21.62 -18.85 22.63
C ASN A 410 -20.71 -18.77 21.37
N SER A 411 -21.04 -19.53 20.33
CA SER A 411 -20.35 -19.47 19.04
C SER A 411 -20.75 -18.22 18.27
N ILE A 412 -19.86 -17.71 17.42
CA ILE A 412 -20.24 -16.61 16.49
C ILE A 412 -21.28 -17.10 15.47
N ASP A 413 -22.08 -16.17 14.96
CA ASP A 413 -22.98 -16.46 13.85
C ASP A 413 -22.22 -16.49 12.52
N TYR A 414 -22.69 -17.29 11.58
CA TYR A 414 -22.13 -17.39 10.23
C TYR A 414 -23.22 -17.12 9.20
N ILE A 415 -22.97 -16.17 8.30
CA ILE A 415 -23.85 -15.92 7.13
C ILE A 415 -23.03 -15.79 5.87
N VAL A 416 -23.68 -16.05 4.74
CA VAL A 416 -23.14 -15.78 3.40
C VAL A 416 -23.79 -14.53 2.86
N LYS A 417 -22.98 -13.55 2.44
CA LYS A 417 -23.46 -12.31 1.82
C LYS A 417 -24.00 -12.60 0.43
N GLU A 418 -25.05 -11.94 0.05
CA GLU A 418 -25.62 -12.05 -1.29
C GLU A 418 -24.80 -11.23 -2.29
N HIS A 419 -24.42 -11.84 -3.40
CA HIS A 419 -23.87 -11.15 -4.57
C HIS A 419 -24.99 -10.95 -5.59
N LEU A 420 -25.44 -9.71 -5.77
CA LEU A 420 -26.41 -9.40 -6.82
C LEU A 420 -25.70 -9.32 -8.16
N TYR A 421 -26.27 -9.99 -9.16
CA TYR A 421 -25.77 -10.05 -10.53
C TYR A 421 -26.94 -10.10 -11.49
N SER A 422 -27.33 -8.93 -12.01
CA SER A 422 -28.46 -8.79 -12.94
C SER A 422 -28.04 -8.01 -14.20
N ASP A 423 -28.97 -7.82 -15.12
CA ASP A 423 -28.75 -7.02 -16.35
C ASP A 423 -28.45 -5.54 -16.05
N SER A 424 -28.67 -5.08 -14.83
CA SER A 424 -28.44 -3.70 -14.42
C SER A 424 -27.89 -3.60 -13.01
N ILE A 425 -26.56 -3.55 -12.90
CA ILE A 425 -25.88 -3.41 -11.61
C ILE A 425 -26.29 -2.14 -10.84
N LEU A 426 -26.67 -1.06 -11.52
CA LEU A 426 -27.12 0.17 -10.86
C LEU A 426 -28.50 -0.03 -10.18
N LYS A 427 -29.37 -0.87 -10.73
CA LYS A 427 -30.61 -1.26 -10.05
C LYS A 427 -30.33 -2.14 -8.84
N ASP A 428 -29.32 -3.04 -8.93
CA ASP A 428 -28.89 -3.87 -7.82
C ASP A 428 -28.32 -3.00 -6.69
N CYS A 429 -27.53 -1.98 -7.03
CA CYS A 429 -27.03 -0.98 -6.07
C CYS A 429 -28.18 -0.24 -5.36
N ASP A 430 -29.19 0.25 -6.13
CA ASP A 430 -30.34 0.93 -5.54
C ASP A 430 -31.13 0.01 -4.60
N ASN A 431 -31.24 -1.28 -4.97
CA ASN A 431 -31.89 -2.29 -4.12
C ASN A 431 -31.16 -2.50 -2.79
N ILE A 432 -29.82 -2.68 -2.82
CA ILE A 432 -29.02 -2.83 -1.59
C ILE A 432 -29.16 -1.59 -0.71
N LEU A 433 -29.00 -0.39 -1.27
CA LEU A 433 -29.03 0.86 -0.51
C LEU A 433 -30.43 1.19 0.05
N LYS A 434 -31.50 0.81 -0.61
CA LYS A 434 -32.88 0.92 -0.07
C LYS A 434 -33.15 -0.04 1.09
N ASN A 435 -32.57 -1.23 1.02
CA ASN A 435 -32.76 -2.28 2.02
C ASN A 435 -31.69 -2.27 3.12
N GLY A 436 -30.89 -1.23 3.23
CA GLY A 436 -29.79 -1.13 4.20
C GLY A 436 -30.17 -1.41 5.65
N SER A 437 -31.39 -1.02 6.06
CA SER A 437 -31.91 -1.28 7.41
C SER A 437 -32.32 -2.73 7.71
N LYS A 438 -32.35 -3.61 6.69
CA LYS A 438 -32.67 -5.02 6.87
C LYS A 438 -31.47 -5.90 7.22
N TYR A 439 -30.26 -5.38 7.05
CA TYR A 439 -29.05 -6.11 7.42
C TYR A 439 -28.88 -6.12 8.95
N PRO A 440 -28.34 -7.19 9.52
CA PRO A 440 -28.08 -7.28 10.95
C PRO A 440 -26.90 -6.40 11.41
N TYR A 441 -26.32 -5.60 10.51
CA TYR A 441 -25.19 -4.70 10.73
C TYR A 441 -25.30 -3.44 9.87
N SER A 442 -24.53 -2.40 10.22
CA SER A 442 -24.43 -1.16 9.43
C SER A 442 -23.66 -1.40 8.14
N ILE A 443 -24.12 -0.78 7.05
CA ILE A 443 -23.41 -0.76 5.77
C ILE A 443 -22.83 0.64 5.54
N ASP A 444 -21.58 0.71 5.05
CA ASP A 444 -20.88 1.96 4.79
C ASP A 444 -20.51 2.14 3.30
N GLY A 445 -21.21 1.44 2.41
CA GLY A 445 -21.03 1.51 0.97
C GLY A 445 -21.32 0.20 0.23
N LEU A 446 -20.65 0.03 -0.90
CA LEU A 446 -20.80 -1.11 -1.80
C LEU A 446 -19.43 -1.68 -2.20
N ILE A 447 -19.41 -2.98 -2.48
CA ILE A 447 -18.24 -3.67 -3.07
C ILE A 447 -18.64 -4.26 -4.40
N PHE A 448 -17.82 -4.03 -5.42
CA PHE A 448 -17.98 -4.54 -6.77
C PHE A 448 -16.89 -5.56 -7.04
N THR A 449 -17.27 -6.78 -7.38
CA THR A 449 -16.34 -7.88 -7.65
C THR A 449 -16.59 -8.44 -9.06
N PRO A 450 -15.55 -8.68 -9.88
CA PRO A 450 -15.73 -9.28 -11.20
C PRO A 450 -16.43 -10.63 -11.11
N ALA A 451 -17.54 -10.80 -11.86
CA ALA A 451 -18.33 -12.01 -11.84
C ALA A 451 -17.59 -13.21 -12.45
N LYS A 452 -16.87 -12.97 -13.56
CA LYS A 452 -16.31 -14.03 -14.43
C LYS A 452 -14.81 -14.23 -14.31
N LEU A 453 -14.09 -13.42 -13.50
CA LEU A 453 -12.65 -13.53 -13.37
C LEU A 453 -12.22 -14.50 -12.25
N ALA A 454 -11.16 -15.24 -12.51
CA ALA A 454 -10.38 -15.91 -11.48
C ALA A 454 -9.77 -14.88 -10.52
N LEU A 455 -9.46 -15.31 -9.30
CA LEU A 455 -8.86 -14.43 -8.29
C LEU A 455 -7.54 -13.81 -8.77
N TYR A 456 -7.37 -12.50 -8.60
CA TYR A 456 -6.25 -11.69 -9.10
C TYR A 456 -6.04 -11.71 -10.62
N SER A 457 -6.94 -12.32 -11.38
CA SER A 457 -6.83 -12.33 -12.83
C SER A 457 -7.22 -11.00 -13.44
N TYR A 458 -6.59 -10.70 -14.57
CA TYR A 458 -6.95 -9.57 -15.43
C TYR A 458 -7.83 -10.03 -16.61
N TYR A 459 -7.81 -11.32 -16.92
CA TYR A 459 -8.55 -11.95 -18.03
C TYR A 459 -9.15 -13.27 -17.56
N SER A 460 -10.26 -13.65 -18.13
CA SER A 460 -10.89 -14.94 -17.84
C SER A 460 -9.91 -16.11 -18.06
N ASN A 461 -9.90 -17.06 -17.11
CA ASN A 461 -9.14 -18.32 -17.17
C ASN A 461 -7.60 -18.25 -17.05
N LYS A 462 -7.02 -17.13 -16.63
CA LYS A 462 -5.58 -17.07 -16.27
C LYS A 462 -5.41 -16.65 -14.80
N PRO A 463 -5.36 -17.61 -13.85
CA PRO A 463 -5.02 -17.29 -12.47
C PRO A 463 -3.58 -16.78 -12.38
N VAL A 464 -3.37 -15.77 -11.56
CA VAL A 464 -2.03 -15.25 -11.23
C VAL A 464 -1.53 -15.99 -9.99
N GLU A 465 -0.28 -16.46 -9.98
CA GLU A 465 0.34 -16.96 -8.76
C GLU A 465 0.56 -15.81 -7.76
N ILE A 466 0.07 -16.02 -6.54
CA ILE A 466 0.12 -15.00 -5.50
C ILE A 466 1.40 -15.23 -4.69
N THR A 467 2.37 -14.35 -4.88
CA THR A 467 3.65 -14.40 -4.17
C THR A 467 3.76 -13.39 -3.04
N GLU A 468 2.90 -12.35 -3.02
CA GLU A 468 2.90 -11.27 -2.03
C GLU A 468 1.47 -10.71 -1.81
N ARG A 469 1.26 -9.86 -0.79
CA ARG A 469 0.01 -9.11 -0.59
C ARG A 469 -0.26 -8.23 -1.82
N VAL A 470 -1.11 -8.70 -2.72
CA VAL A 470 -1.40 -7.99 -3.96
C VAL A 470 -2.72 -7.23 -3.84
N LYS A 471 -2.68 -5.94 -4.18
CA LYS A 471 -3.87 -5.14 -4.43
C LYS A 471 -4.50 -5.63 -5.74
N TRP A 472 -5.78 -6.00 -5.70
CA TRP A 472 -6.48 -6.37 -6.91
C TRP A 472 -7.29 -5.17 -7.42
N ASP A 473 -6.80 -4.53 -8.46
CA ASP A 473 -7.37 -3.32 -9.06
C ASP A 473 -8.66 -3.57 -9.87
N ARG A 474 -9.18 -4.81 -9.84
CA ARG A 474 -10.46 -5.21 -10.42
C ARG A 474 -11.60 -5.25 -9.40
N VAL A 475 -11.32 -5.23 -8.12
CA VAL A 475 -12.33 -5.13 -7.06
C VAL A 475 -12.44 -3.68 -6.62
N PHE A 476 -13.65 -3.12 -6.69
CA PHE A 476 -13.88 -1.73 -6.33
C PHE A 476 -14.68 -1.62 -5.04
N LYS A 477 -14.39 -0.59 -4.27
CA LYS A 477 -15.20 -0.15 -3.13
C LYS A 477 -15.73 1.24 -3.40
N TRP A 478 -17.01 1.41 -3.15
CA TRP A 478 -17.65 2.73 -3.14
C TRP A 478 -18.14 3.06 -1.74
N LYS A 479 -18.00 4.33 -1.35
CA LYS A 479 -18.60 4.91 -0.17
C LYS A 479 -19.37 6.17 -0.56
N PRO A 480 -20.41 6.57 0.18
CA PRO A 480 -21.00 7.89 0.03
C PRO A 480 -19.94 8.97 0.10
N PRO A 481 -19.96 9.99 -0.78
CA PRO A 481 -18.93 11.04 -0.79
C PRO A 481 -18.70 11.72 0.55
N GLU A 482 -19.76 11.87 1.33
CA GLU A 482 -19.76 12.49 2.67
C GLU A 482 -18.97 11.66 3.70
N GLN A 483 -18.73 10.38 3.43
CA GLN A 483 -17.95 9.47 4.27
C GLN A 483 -16.49 9.35 3.82
N ASN A 484 -16.07 10.07 2.79
CA ASN A 484 -14.67 10.13 2.41
C ASN A 484 -13.90 10.95 3.45
N SER A 485 -13.03 10.29 4.20
CA SER A 485 -12.28 10.87 5.31
C SER A 485 -10.80 10.55 5.21
N ILE A 486 -9.97 11.44 5.74
CA ILE A 486 -8.52 11.29 5.81
C ILE A 486 -8.09 11.31 7.28
N ASP A 487 -7.28 10.33 7.69
CA ASP A 487 -6.66 10.31 9.01
C ASP A 487 -5.36 11.12 8.99
N PHE A 488 -5.34 12.27 9.65
CA PHE A 488 -4.16 13.11 9.81
C PHE A 488 -3.58 12.99 11.22
N LEU A 489 -2.26 13.09 11.34
CA LEU A 489 -1.69 13.60 12.57
C LEU A 489 -1.89 15.11 12.61
N ALA A 490 -2.88 15.56 13.39
CA ALA A 490 -3.19 16.97 13.59
C ALA A 490 -2.34 17.53 14.74
N LYS A 491 -1.32 18.33 14.38
CA LYS A 491 -0.46 18.98 15.39
C LYS A 491 -1.09 20.25 15.91
N PHE A 492 -1.01 20.42 17.22
CA PHE A 492 -1.66 21.48 17.97
C PHE A 492 -1.00 22.84 17.71
N GLY A 493 -1.75 23.80 17.18
CA GLY A 493 -1.32 25.15 16.90
C GLY A 493 -1.82 26.18 17.94
N LYS A 494 -1.77 27.45 17.60
CA LYS A 494 -2.24 28.56 18.45
C LYS A 494 -3.76 28.72 18.42
N VAL A 495 -4.31 29.46 19.38
CA VAL A 495 -5.67 29.99 19.30
C VAL A 495 -5.64 31.25 18.45
N ILE A 496 -6.55 31.33 17.50
CA ILE A 496 -6.75 32.50 16.62
C ILE A 496 -8.19 32.99 16.74
N THR A 497 -8.40 34.28 16.42
CA THR A 497 -9.74 34.85 16.36
C THR A 497 -10.08 35.20 14.92
N VAL A 498 -11.21 34.71 14.42
CA VAL A 498 -11.72 35.00 13.09
C VAL A 498 -13.16 35.43 13.23
N ASP A 499 -13.51 36.59 12.73
CA ASP A 499 -14.87 37.18 12.80
C ASP A 499 -15.46 37.18 14.22
N GLY A 500 -14.63 37.47 15.22
CA GLY A 500 -15.02 37.52 16.66
C GLY A 500 -15.08 36.15 17.37
N GLU A 501 -14.96 35.06 16.68
CA GLU A 501 -15.00 33.70 17.22
C GLU A 501 -13.59 33.13 17.39
N LYS A 502 -13.39 32.33 18.43
CA LYS A 502 -12.09 31.68 18.71
C LYS A 502 -12.00 30.32 18.06
N TYR A 503 -10.86 30.07 17.45
CA TYR A 503 -10.55 28.78 16.81
C TYR A 503 -9.20 28.23 17.28
N ARG A 504 -9.10 26.91 17.38
CA ARG A 504 -7.83 26.18 17.50
C ARG A 504 -7.29 25.87 16.11
N GLU A 505 -6.10 26.37 15.80
CA GLU A 505 -5.36 26.00 14.60
C GLU A 505 -4.75 24.60 14.79
N MET A 506 -4.93 23.72 13.80
CA MET A 506 -4.30 22.41 13.73
C MET A 506 -3.54 22.27 12.41
N PHE A 507 -2.33 21.72 12.44
CA PHE A 507 -1.52 21.44 11.23
C PHE A 507 -1.67 19.99 10.83
N LEU A 508 -2.17 19.73 9.62
CA LEU A 508 -2.52 18.41 9.13
C LEU A 508 -1.31 17.71 8.49
N HIS A 509 -0.85 16.61 9.08
CA HIS A 509 0.29 15.85 8.61
C HIS A 509 -0.14 14.46 8.13
N VAL A 510 0.47 14.01 7.04
CA VAL A 510 0.33 12.67 6.47
C VAL A 510 1.64 11.90 6.60
N GLY A 511 1.55 10.59 6.55
CA GLY A 511 2.70 9.73 6.46
C GLY A 511 3.41 9.90 5.11
N TYR A 512 4.73 10.00 5.12
CA TYR A 512 5.49 10.35 3.93
C TYR A 512 6.80 9.58 3.85
N ASN A 513 6.97 8.87 2.76
CA ASN A 513 8.24 8.25 2.43
C ASN A 513 8.92 9.05 1.30
N ALA A 514 9.92 9.85 1.67
CA ALA A 514 10.62 10.71 0.71
C ALA A 514 11.15 9.92 -0.49
N LYS A 515 11.61 8.68 -0.27
CA LYS A 515 12.09 7.80 -1.32
C LYS A 515 11.02 7.46 -2.38
N HIS A 516 9.73 7.47 -2.01
CA HIS A 516 8.64 7.18 -2.94
C HIS A 516 8.02 8.42 -3.59
N TYR A 517 8.02 9.56 -2.89
CA TYR A 517 7.22 10.72 -3.31
C TYR A 517 8.02 11.94 -3.74
N ASP A 518 9.26 12.11 -3.28
CA ASP A 518 10.09 13.21 -3.75
C ASP A 518 10.56 12.90 -5.18
N LYS A 519 10.47 13.88 -6.07
CA LYS A 519 11.03 13.77 -7.41
C LYS A 519 12.55 13.84 -7.33
N TYR A 520 13.25 13.03 -8.11
CA TYR A 520 14.65 13.28 -8.34
C TYR A 520 14.81 14.61 -9.08
N THR A 521 15.67 15.48 -8.56
CA THR A 521 16.27 16.51 -9.37
C THR A 521 17.50 15.92 -10.07
N ILE A 522 17.93 16.49 -11.20
CA ILE A 522 19.11 16.02 -11.90
C ILE A 522 20.33 16.09 -10.99
N ASN A 523 20.47 17.17 -10.24
CA ASN A 523 21.55 17.37 -9.27
C ASN A 523 21.56 16.26 -8.20
N ASN A 524 20.41 15.96 -7.59
CA ASN A 524 20.33 14.93 -6.57
C ASN A 524 20.62 13.53 -7.15
N ALA A 525 20.14 13.23 -8.35
CA ALA A 525 20.38 11.95 -9.00
C ALA A 525 21.86 11.78 -9.38
N LEU A 526 22.52 12.82 -9.89
CA LEU A 526 23.95 12.77 -10.21
C LEU A 526 24.82 12.71 -8.95
N ARG A 527 24.42 13.35 -7.86
CA ARG A 527 25.07 13.15 -6.54
C ARG A 527 24.93 11.73 -6.05
N GLU A 528 23.75 11.13 -6.13
CA GLU A 528 23.53 9.73 -5.76
C GLU A 528 24.38 8.76 -6.60
N LEU A 529 24.59 9.09 -7.88
CA LEU A 529 25.39 8.28 -8.80
C LEU A 529 26.90 8.44 -8.61
N TYR A 530 27.40 9.64 -8.25
CA TYR A 530 28.82 9.99 -8.33
C TYR A 530 29.42 10.60 -7.06
N ASP A 531 28.61 10.91 -6.01
CA ASP A 531 29.07 11.45 -4.73
C ASP A 531 28.90 10.39 -3.63
N VAL A 532 30.00 9.79 -3.21
CA VAL A 532 30.01 8.67 -2.24
C VAL A 532 29.51 9.11 -0.85
N GLU A 533 29.84 10.34 -0.43
CA GLU A 533 29.42 10.86 0.89
C GLU A 533 27.92 11.14 0.89
N TYR A 534 27.42 11.80 -0.16
CA TYR A 534 25.99 12.03 -0.32
C TYR A 534 25.21 10.71 -0.34
N LYS A 535 25.72 9.71 -1.06
CA LYS A 535 25.09 8.37 -1.15
C LYS A 535 25.02 7.68 0.21
N LYS A 536 26.06 7.78 1.06
CA LYS A 536 26.02 7.23 2.42
C LYS A 536 24.99 7.94 3.29
N LEU A 537 25.03 9.27 3.32
CA LEU A 537 24.07 10.09 4.08
C LEU A 537 22.63 9.84 3.62
N ASN A 538 22.42 9.76 2.32
CA ASN A 538 21.10 9.51 1.75
C ASN A 538 20.60 8.10 2.08
N LYS A 539 21.49 7.09 2.10
CA LYS A 539 21.14 5.72 2.49
C LYS A 539 20.79 5.61 3.99
N GLU A 540 21.44 6.36 4.85
CA GLU A 540 21.13 6.42 6.29
C GLU A 540 19.81 7.16 6.54
N GLN A 541 19.48 8.16 5.73
CA GLN A 541 18.23 8.91 5.79
C GLN A 541 17.10 8.31 4.91
N SER A 542 17.45 7.63 3.81
CA SER A 542 16.52 7.04 2.85
C SER A 542 15.92 5.74 3.39
N GLY A 543 14.79 5.83 3.98
CA GLY A 543 14.02 4.72 4.53
C GLY A 543 13.34 5.11 5.82
N LYS A 544 13.62 6.28 6.36
CA LYS A 544 12.87 6.84 7.49
C LYS A 544 11.55 7.37 6.95
N TYR A 545 10.51 6.65 7.26
CA TYR A 545 9.15 7.13 7.12
C TYR A 545 9.00 8.38 8.02
N SER A 546 8.44 9.45 7.48
CA SER A 546 8.31 10.74 8.16
C SER A 546 6.87 11.25 8.08
N LEU A 547 6.60 12.34 8.76
CA LEU A 547 5.32 13.04 8.69
C LEU A 547 5.54 14.39 8.02
N LYS A 548 4.83 14.67 6.93
CA LYS A 548 4.84 15.95 6.23
C LYS A 548 3.47 16.62 6.27
N LEU A 549 3.45 17.95 6.21
CA LEU A 549 2.22 18.72 6.00
C LEU A 549 1.54 18.27 4.70
N PHE A 550 0.22 18.10 4.77
CA PHE A 550 -0.58 17.69 3.62
C PHE A 550 -0.69 18.82 2.60
N LYS A 551 -0.01 18.68 1.50
CA LYS A 551 -0.05 19.61 0.35
C LYS A 551 -0.32 18.79 -0.90
N PRO A 552 -1.59 18.68 -1.33
CA PRO A 552 -1.94 17.96 -2.55
C PRO A 552 -1.48 18.74 -3.79
N ASN A 553 -1.12 18.02 -4.86
CA ASN A 553 -0.70 18.65 -6.12
C ASN A 553 -1.90 19.23 -6.89
N ASN A 554 -3.06 18.56 -6.82
CA ASN A 554 -4.30 18.96 -7.51
C ASN A 554 -5.29 19.54 -6.50
N TYR A 555 -6.13 20.45 -6.95
CA TYR A 555 -7.16 21.13 -6.13
C TYR A 555 -6.58 21.82 -4.89
N TYR A 556 -5.33 22.29 -4.99
CA TYR A 556 -4.68 23.01 -3.88
C TYR A 556 -5.29 24.40 -3.74
N ALA A 557 -5.63 24.77 -2.50
CA ALA A 557 -5.92 26.13 -2.11
C ALA A 557 -5.10 26.47 -0.86
N GLU A 558 -4.66 27.70 -0.73
CA GLU A 558 -3.87 28.16 0.42
C GLU A 558 -4.63 27.92 1.73
N GLY A 559 -3.97 27.27 2.68
CA GLY A 559 -4.53 26.94 4.00
C GLY A 559 -5.15 25.53 4.11
N ILE A 560 -5.13 24.71 3.04
CA ILE A 560 -5.60 23.31 3.07
C ILE A 560 -4.82 22.46 4.08
N GLU A 561 -3.54 22.76 4.29
CA GLU A 561 -2.68 22.08 5.26
C GLU A 561 -3.04 22.35 6.73
N LYS A 562 -4.10 23.14 6.97
CA LYS A 562 -4.57 23.55 8.31
C LYS A 562 -6.04 23.25 8.50
N SER A 563 -6.42 23.01 9.75
CA SER A 563 -7.81 22.97 10.18
C SER A 563 -8.03 23.99 11.30
N TYR A 564 -9.10 24.77 11.21
CA TYR A 564 -9.54 25.73 12.23
C TYR A 564 -10.78 25.19 12.93
N ILE A 565 -10.60 24.69 14.16
CA ILE A 565 -11.67 24.09 14.96
C ILE A 565 -12.23 25.14 15.91
N LYS A 566 -13.53 25.43 15.80
CA LYS A 566 -14.22 26.41 16.69
C LYS A 566 -14.15 25.92 18.13
N LEU A 567 -13.78 26.83 19.05
CA LEU A 567 -13.77 26.55 20.48
C LEU A 567 -15.17 26.68 21.07
N ASN A 568 -15.48 25.78 22.00
CA ASN A 568 -16.72 25.86 22.77
C ASN A 568 -16.64 26.91 23.88
N ALA A 569 -17.73 27.09 24.67
CA ALA A 569 -17.80 28.05 25.76
C ALA A 569 -16.76 27.82 26.89
N ARG A 570 -16.07 26.67 26.90
CA ARG A 570 -14.98 26.34 27.85
C ARG A 570 -13.60 26.51 27.23
N ASP A 571 -13.49 27.16 26.06
CA ASP A 571 -12.26 27.29 25.27
C ASP A 571 -11.65 25.91 24.85
N GLU A 572 -12.48 24.86 24.64
CA GLU A 572 -12.08 23.53 24.26
C GLU A 572 -12.35 23.26 22.77
N ALA A 573 -11.40 22.63 22.08
CA ALA A 573 -11.59 22.07 20.74
C ALA A 573 -12.11 20.63 20.87
N ARG A 574 -13.15 20.26 20.11
CA ARG A 574 -13.75 18.92 20.14
C ARG A 574 -14.01 18.38 18.73
N CYS A 575 -13.98 17.05 18.60
CA CYS A 575 -14.49 16.36 17.42
C CYS A 575 -16.04 16.42 17.38
N GLU A 576 -16.63 16.12 16.21
CA GLU A 576 -18.10 15.94 16.08
C GLU A 576 -18.63 14.84 17.03
N SER A 577 -17.87 13.76 17.27
CA SER A 577 -18.16 12.72 18.27
C SER A 577 -18.14 13.19 19.72
N GLY A 578 -17.71 14.44 19.98
CA GLY A 578 -17.66 15.05 21.31
C GLY A 578 -16.31 14.88 22.04
N GLU A 579 -15.36 14.14 21.51
CA GLU A 579 -14.05 13.89 22.12
C GLU A 579 -13.21 15.18 22.18
N LEU A 580 -12.49 15.35 23.28
CA LEU A 580 -11.64 16.52 23.52
C LEU A 580 -10.31 16.42 22.75
N ILE A 581 -9.97 17.49 22.04
CA ILE A 581 -8.68 17.63 21.37
C ILE A 581 -7.77 18.50 22.25
N ASP A 582 -6.90 17.87 23.02
CA ASP A 582 -6.06 18.51 24.05
C ASP A 582 -4.56 18.52 23.72
N GLY A 583 -4.19 18.14 22.50
CA GLY A 583 -2.79 18.07 22.04
C GLY A 583 -2.68 17.51 20.63
N ASP A 584 -1.49 17.07 20.24
CA ASP A 584 -1.25 16.40 18.97
C ASP A 584 -1.99 15.05 18.95
N LYS A 585 -2.90 14.86 18.00
CA LYS A 585 -3.76 13.67 17.90
C LYS A 585 -3.84 13.18 16.47
N ILE A 586 -4.07 11.87 16.30
CA ILE A 586 -4.51 11.34 15.03
C ILE A 586 -6.03 11.45 15.00
N ILE A 587 -6.51 12.23 14.02
CA ILE A 587 -7.91 12.59 13.89
C ILE A 587 -8.37 12.23 12.49
N GLU A 588 -9.55 11.64 12.40
CA GLU A 588 -10.26 11.43 11.16
C GLU A 588 -11.01 12.70 10.76
N TYR A 589 -10.69 13.23 9.57
CA TYR A 589 -11.29 14.46 9.03
C TYR A 589 -12.06 14.17 7.74
N ARG A 590 -13.20 14.83 7.59
CA ARG A 590 -13.89 15.01 6.31
C ARG A 590 -13.72 16.45 5.82
N TYR A 591 -13.81 16.65 4.50
CA TYR A 591 -13.65 17.96 3.88
C TYR A 591 -14.95 18.42 3.21
N LEU A 592 -15.35 19.67 3.45
CA LEU A 592 -16.53 20.28 2.85
C LEU A 592 -16.16 20.98 1.54
N LEU A 593 -16.90 20.73 0.47
CA LEU A 593 -16.73 21.35 -0.84
C LEU A 593 -17.55 22.65 -0.98
N ASP A 594 -17.65 23.47 0.08
CA ASP A 594 -18.34 24.76 0.05
C ASP A 594 -17.32 25.88 -0.21
N GLU A 595 -17.39 26.50 -1.38
CA GLU A 595 -16.48 27.57 -1.78
C GLU A 595 -16.64 28.87 -0.98
N ASN A 596 -17.78 29.06 -0.30
CA ASN A 596 -18.02 30.21 0.56
C ASN A 596 -17.27 30.11 1.91
N ILE A 597 -16.78 28.94 2.27
CA ILE A 597 -16.03 28.67 3.49
C ILE A 597 -14.52 28.73 3.18
N LYS A 598 -13.72 29.38 4.04
CA LYS A 598 -12.25 29.38 3.91
C LYS A 598 -11.70 27.94 3.92
N PRO A 599 -10.69 27.59 3.09
CA PRO A 599 -10.17 26.23 2.98
C PRO A 599 -9.79 25.57 4.32
N SER A 600 -9.17 26.33 5.24
CA SER A 600 -8.81 25.87 6.58
C SER A 600 -10.02 25.59 7.52
N MET A 601 -11.20 26.09 7.20
CA MET A 601 -12.44 25.86 7.96
C MET A 601 -13.30 24.73 7.37
N ARG A 602 -12.94 24.22 6.20
CA ARG A 602 -13.67 23.13 5.53
C ARG A 602 -13.34 21.75 6.11
N TRP A 603 -12.26 21.62 6.87
CA TRP A 603 -11.89 20.39 7.55
C TRP A 603 -12.68 20.21 8.83
N ILE A 604 -13.50 19.17 8.88
CA ILE A 604 -14.34 18.83 10.03
C ILE A 604 -13.70 17.64 10.76
N PRO A 605 -13.27 17.79 12.03
CA PRO A 605 -12.75 16.69 12.82
C PRO A 605 -13.89 15.76 13.25
N MET A 606 -13.92 14.53 12.73
CA MET A 606 -15.01 13.59 12.99
C MET A 606 -14.84 12.89 14.35
N ARG A 607 -13.68 12.25 14.56
CA ARG A 607 -13.37 11.48 15.78
C ARG A 607 -11.87 11.31 15.98
N LEU A 608 -11.46 11.01 17.21
CA LEU A 608 -10.08 10.60 17.50
C LEU A 608 -9.85 9.16 17.05
N ARG A 609 -8.65 8.90 16.50
CA ARG A 609 -8.19 7.56 16.15
C ARG A 609 -7.27 7.04 17.26
N GLU A 610 -7.88 6.65 18.39
CA GLU A 610 -7.14 6.15 19.55
C GLU A 610 -6.34 4.85 19.23
N ASP A 611 -6.88 4.00 18.36
CA ASP A 611 -6.21 2.83 17.82
C ASP A 611 -4.87 3.18 17.17
N LYS A 612 -4.85 4.22 16.34
CA LYS A 612 -3.66 4.73 15.66
C LYS A 612 -2.75 5.56 16.56
N MET A 613 -3.34 6.29 17.52
CA MET A 613 -2.56 7.03 18.53
C MET A 613 -1.70 6.10 19.39
N ARG A 614 -2.23 4.93 19.76
CA ARG A 614 -1.44 3.91 20.49
C ARG A 614 -0.21 3.50 19.70
N ILE A 615 -0.38 3.20 18.40
CA ILE A 615 0.73 2.84 17.51
C ILE A 615 1.73 4.01 17.37
N TYR A 616 1.23 5.25 17.22
CA TYR A 616 2.07 6.44 17.16
C TYR A 616 2.96 6.60 18.41
N ASN A 617 2.41 6.33 19.58
CA ASN A 617 3.13 6.42 20.86
C ASN A 617 4.24 5.36 21.01
N THR A 618 4.18 4.25 20.27
CA THR A 618 5.30 3.26 20.21
C THR A 618 6.43 3.70 19.30
N GLY A 619 6.27 4.83 18.58
CA GLY A 619 7.27 5.33 17.61
C GLY A 619 7.12 4.73 16.20
N GLU A 620 6.13 3.88 15.94
CA GLU A 620 5.86 3.30 14.62
C GLU A 620 4.99 4.24 13.78
N ILE A 621 5.62 5.19 13.09
CA ILE A 621 4.91 6.25 12.33
C ILE A 621 4.17 5.70 11.10
N SER A 622 4.67 4.63 10.49
CA SER A 622 4.17 4.12 9.19
C SER A 622 2.74 3.55 9.20
N LYS A 623 2.20 3.27 10.39
CA LYS A 623 0.85 2.71 10.55
C LYS A 623 -0.14 3.68 11.23
N THR A 624 0.18 4.96 11.26
CA THR A 624 -0.56 5.98 12.00
C THR A 624 -1.45 6.83 11.10
N ALA A 625 -1.05 8.07 10.75
CA ALA A 625 -1.77 8.88 9.77
C ALA A 625 -1.84 8.16 8.40
N ASN A 626 -2.78 8.57 7.54
CA ASN A 626 -2.80 8.04 6.17
C ASN A 626 -1.47 8.36 5.47
N ASP A 627 -0.98 7.40 4.70
CA ASP A 627 0.13 7.62 3.78
C ASP A 627 -0.24 8.66 2.72
N TYR A 628 0.72 9.46 2.26
CA TYR A 628 0.50 10.54 1.29
C TYR A 628 -0.28 10.07 0.06
N SER A 629 0.04 8.92 -0.52
CA SER A 629 -0.67 8.40 -1.69
C SER A 629 -2.14 8.05 -1.39
N VAL A 630 -2.40 7.52 -0.20
CA VAL A 630 -3.77 7.22 0.24
C VAL A 630 -4.54 8.52 0.44
N ALA A 631 -3.93 9.51 1.08
CA ALA A 631 -4.55 10.81 1.30
C ALA A 631 -4.86 11.53 -0.03
N ILE A 632 -3.95 11.50 -1.01
CA ILE A 632 -4.15 12.06 -2.35
C ILE A 632 -5.29 11.36 -3.11
N ASN A 633 -5.36 10.03 -3.05
CA ASN A 633 -6.44 9.29 -3.70
C ASN A 633 -7.81 9.63 -3.10
N ILE A 634 -7.89 9.74 -1.75
CA ILE A 634 -9.13 10.17 -1.08
C ILE A 634 -9.46 11.62 -1.44
N TRP A 635 -8.45 12.50 -1.48
CA TRP A 635 -8.59 13.90 -1.89
C TRP A 635 -9.16 14.05 -3.30
N SER A 636 -8.64 13.28 -4.26
CA SER A 636 -9.19 13.22 -5.61
C SER A 636 -10.63 12.72 -5.64
N SER A 637 -10.96 11.70 -4.83
CA SER A 637 -12.32 11.18 -4.71
C SER A 637 -13.29 12.18 -4.09
N ILE A 638 -12.82 13.02 -3.14
CA ILE A 638 -13.64 14.11 -2.58
C ILE A 638 -14.01 15.13 -3.67
N HIS A 639 -13.07 15.50 -4.56
CA HIS A 639 -13.30 16.51 -5.60
C HIS A 639 -13.99 15.94 -6.85
N ASN A 640 -13.84 14.64 -7.13
CA ASN A 640 -14.48 13.94 -8.23
C ASN A 640 -15.33 12.76 -7.74
N PRO A 641 -16.35 12.99 -6.92
CA PRO A 641 -17.08 11.89 -6.28
C PRO A 641 -17.95 11.14 -7.29
N VAL A 642 -18.03 9.82 -7.06
CA VAL A 642 -19.13 9.01 -7.57
C VAL A 642 -20.29 9.18 -6.61
N THR A 643 -21.25 10.03 -6.97
CA THR A 643 -22.39 10.36 -6.11
C THR A 643 -23.38 9.20 -5.96
N GLU A 644 -24.17 9.22 -4.89
CA GLU A 644 -25.22 8.23 -4.67
C GLU A 644 -26.25 8.21 -5.81
N SER A 645 -26.56 9.37 -6.42
CA SER A 645 -27.46 9.46 -7.57
C SER A 645 -26.92 8.73 -8.81
N ILE A 646 -25.61 8.77 -9.04
CA ILE A 646 -24.96 8.00 -10.12
C ILE A 646 -25.05 6.50 -9.81
N ILE A 647 -24.67 6.07 -8.63
CA ILE A 647 -24.66 4.66 -8.22
C ILE A 647 -26.05 4.04 -8.24
N ARG A 648 -27.09 4.81 -7.89
CA ARG A 648 -28.49 4.37 -7.96
C ARG A 648 -29.09 4.42 -9.37
N GLY A 649 -28.33 4.83 -10.39
CA GLY A 649 -28.83 4.98 -11.77
C GLY A 649 -29.85 6.12 -11.94
N LYS A 650 -29.88 7.09 -11.02
CA LYS A 650 -30.78 8.27 -11.08
C LYS A 650 -30.17 9.47 -11.80
N ALA A 651 -28.86 9.46 -12.02
CA ALA A 651 -28.14 10.43 -12.83
C ALA A 651 -27.68 9.77 -14.15
N PRO A 652 -27.55 10.53 -15.25
CA PRO A 652 -27.10 9.97 -16.52
C PRO A 652 -25.67 9.44 -16.40
N ILE A 653 -25.40 8.31 -17.08
CA ILE A 653 -24.07 7.72 -17.20
C ILE A 653 -23.23 8.64 -18.06
N LEU A 654 -21.99 8.90 -17.67
CA LEU A 654 -21.04 9.70 -18.43
C LEU A 654 -20.64 8.94 -19.70
N LYS A 655 -20.62 9.64 -20.85
CA LYS A 655 -20.15 9.07 -22.13
C LYS A 655 -18.63 9.12 -22.23
N MET A 656 -18.08 8.31 -23.11
CA MET A 656 -16.63 8.13 -23.32
C MET A 656 -15.85 9.38 -23.69
N ASP A 657 -16.45 10.35 -24.36
CA ASP A 657 -15.76 11.62 -24.69
C ASP A 657 -15.30 12.36 -23.43
N ALA A 658 -16.09 12.28 -22.35
CA ALA A 658 -15.70 12.76 -21.02
C ALA A 658 -14.62 11.86 -20.35
N GLY A 659 -14.56 10.57 -20.71
CA GLY A 659 -13.54 9.63 -20.20
C GLY A 659 -12.13 9.95 -20.74
N ASN A 660 -12.01 10.39 -21.96
CA ASN A 660 -10.72 10.82 -22.52
C ASN A 660 -10.19 12.11 -21.85
N GLU A 661 -11.06 13.04 -21.47
CA GLU A 661 -10.68 14.20 -20.65
C GLU A 661 -10.28 13.82 -19.22
N LEU A 662 -10.95 12.83 -18.62
CA LEU A 662 -10.60 12.32 -17.28
C LEU A 662 -9.28 11.52 -17.28
N LEU A 663 -8.91 10.93 -18.43
CA LEU A 663 -7.65 10.18 -18.61
C LEU A 663 -6.47 11.08 -19.04
N GLN A 664 -6.74 12.31 -19.49
CA GLN A 664 -5.75 13.28 -19.99
C GLN A 664 -4.98 14.01 -18.90
N SER A 665 -4.98 13.56 -17.64
CA SER A 665 -4.00 14.06 -16.69
C SER A 665 -2.59 13.65 -17.18
N ASP A 666 -1.71 14.63 -17.38
CA ASP A 666 -0.35 14.52 -17.92
C ASP A 666 0.56 13.46 -17.26
N ASP A 667 0.15 12.93 -16.13
CA ASP A 667 0.91 11.98 -15.33
C ASP A 667 0.82 10.51 -15.80
N VAL A 668 0.09 10.18 -16.88
CA VAL A 668 -0.30 8.76 -17.17
C VAL A 668 0.21 8.25 -18.51
N TYR A 669 1.15 8.92 -19.19
CA TYR A 669 1.61 8.49 -20.52
C TYR A 669 2.27 7.10 -20.54
N TYR A 670 2.91 6.65 -19.42
CA TYR A 670 3.55 5.33 -19.27
C TYR A 670 3.59 4.83 -17.83
N SER A 671 2.46 4.74 -17.12
CA SER A 671 2.48 4.13 -15.79
C SER A 671 2.53 2.60 -15.91
N ARG A 672 3.70 2.00 -15.66
CA ARG A 672 3.91 0.54 -15.55
C ARG A 672 3.32 -0.06 -14.26
N LYS A 673 2.08 0.27 -13.91
CA LYS A 673 1.39 -0.34 -12.76
C LYS A 673 0.87 -1.76 -13.05
N ILE A 674 0.98 -2.25 -14.29
CA ILE A 674 0.50 -3.58 -14.68
C ILE A 674 1.64 -4.59 -14.50
N ASN A 675 1.42 -5.58 -13.67
CA ASN A 675 2.34 -6.70 -13.52
C ASN A 675 2.53 -7.38 -14.88
N ARG A 676 3.78 -7.52 -15.35
CA ARG A 676 4.10 -8.07 -16.69
C ARG A 676 3.55 -9.46 -16.91
N ASP A 677 3.36 -10.24 -15.86
CA ASP A 677 2.90 -11.63 -15.94
C ASP A 677 1.44 -11.77 -16.42
N GLY A 678 0.68 -10.67 -16.46
CA GLY A 678 -0.70 -10.62 -16.96
C GLY A 678 -0.88 -10.08 -18.38
N LEU A 679 0.18 -9.52 -19.02
CA LEU A 679 0.07 -8.93 -20.35
C LEU A 679 0.01 -9.98 -21.45
N LEU A 680 -0.94 -9.84 -22.37
CA LEU A 680 -1.08 -10.72 -23.54
C LEU A 680 -0.06 -10.40 -24.63
N SER A 681 0.49 -9.17 -24.64
CA SER A 681 1.41 -8.64 -25.65
C SER A 681 2.91 -8.89 -25.36
N VAL A 682 3.24 -9.71 -24.36
CA VAL A 682 4.64 -9.94 -23.89
C VAL A 682 5.54 -10.46 -25.01
N ASN A 683 5.10 -11.43 -25.82
CA ASN A 683 5.92 -12.03 -26.88
C ASN A 683 6.29 -11.02 -27.98
N MET A 684 5.35 -10.14 -28.35
CA MET A 684 5.60 -9.04 -29.26
C MET A 684 6.63 -8.05 -28.69
N GLN A 685 6.48 -7.66 -27.42
CA GLN A 685 7.44 -6.78 -26.76
C GLN A 685 8.84 -7.38 -26.69
N GLN A 686 8.94 -8.70 -26.45
CA GLN A 686 10.23 -9.40 -26.46
C GLN A 686 10.87 -9.37 -27.85
N PHE A 687 10.12 -9.62 -28.92
CA PHE A 687 10.60 -9.51 -30.29
C PHE A 687 11.12 -8.09 -30.60
N HIS A 688 10.33 -7.05 -30.33
CA HIS A 688 10.74 -5.67 -30.53
C HIS A 688 12.02 -5.34 -29.75
N ASN A 689 12.07 -5.76 -28.49
CA ASN A 689 13.15 -5.39 -27.59
C ASN A 689 14.44 -6.17 -27.81
N ILE A 690 14.36 -7.49 -27.99
CA ILE A 690 15.52 -8.40 -28.04
C ILE A 690 15.99 -8.61 -29.48
N CYS A 691 15.07 -8.78 -30.43
CA CYS A 691 15.44 -9.06 -31.80
C CYS A 691 15.72 -7.77 -32.59
N ILE A 692 14.88 -6.74 -32.47
CA ILE A 692 15.01 -5.51 -33.29
C ILE A 692 15.88 -4.45 -32.60
N LYS A 693 15.45 -3.89 -31.49
CA LYS A 693 16.18 -2.79 -30.83
C LYS A 693 17.61 -3.19 -30.46
N ASN A 694 17.82 -4.37 -29.85
CA ASN A 694 19.16 -4.81 -29.49
C ASN A 694 20.05 -5.00 -30.73
N MET A 695 19.53 -5.46 -31.86
CA MET A 695 20.22 -5.54 -33.13
C MET A 695 20.66 -4.15 -33.60
N LEU A 696 19.76 -3.14 -33.57
CA LEU A 696 20.06 -1.78 -33.99
C LEU A 696 21.19 -1.15 -33.18
N TYR A 697 21.13 -1.23 -31.83
CA TYR A 697 22.20 -0.72 -30.98
C TYR A 697 23.52 -1.49 -31.16
N SER A 698 23.48 -2.81 -31.40
CA SER A 698 24.67 -3.64 -31.55
C SER A 698 25.38 -3.48 -32.91
N LYS A 699 24.64 -3.14 -33.98
CA LYS A 699 25.17 -2.92 -35.32
C LYS A 699 26.06 -1.67 -35.44
N GLN A 700 26.01 -0.75 -34.47
CA GLN A 700 26.73 0.50 -34.55
C GLN A 700 28.24 0.30 -34.43
N LYS A 701 29.01 0.84 -35.36
CA LYS A 701 30.49 0.75 -35.42
C LYS A 701 31.15 1.52 -34.27
N TYR A 702 30.65 2.72 -34.01
CA TYR A 702 31.13 3.60 -32.96
C TYR A 702 30.06 3.72 -31.87
N ARG A 703 30.40 3.42 -30.64
CA ARG A 703 29.49 3.37 -29.47
C ARG A 703 30.04 4.19 -28.30
N GLY A 704 30.78 5.27 -28.59
CA GLY A 704 31.34 6.14 -27.55
C GLY A 704 30.30 6.99 -26.88
N SER A 705 29.40 7.62 -27.67
CA SER A 705 28.34 8.51 -27.15
C SER A 705 27.03 8.28 -27.92
N LEU A 706 25.94 8.28 -27.17
CA LEU A 706 24.57 8.11 -27.67
C LEU A 706 23.70 9.28 -27.23
N LEU A 707 22.94 9.82 -28.13
CA LEU A 707 21.80 10.70 -27.89
C LEU A 707 20.53 9.88 -28.08
N GLU A 708 19.73 9.73 -27.03
CA GLU A 708 18.46 9.00 -27.07
C GLU A 708 17.32 10.03 -27.00
N LEU A 709 16.59 10.23 -28.08
CA LEU A 709 15.47 11.17 -28.19
C LEU A 709 14.16 10.42 -27.94
N ALA A 710 13.28 10.99 -27.13
CA ALA A 710 12.06 10.38 -26.63
C ALA A 710 12.35 9.05 -25.88
N CYS A 711 13.25 9.14 -24.87
CA CYS A 711 13.77 7.97 -24.16
C CYS A 711 12.78 7.35 -23.15
N GLY A 712 11.63 7.99 -22.90
CA GLY A 712 10.64 7.58 -21.88
C GLY A 712 11.28 7.42 -20.50
N GLU A 713 10.90 6.38 -19.77
CA GLU A 713 11.49 5.99 -18.48
C GLU A 713 12.88 5.30 -18.61
N GLY A 714 13.65 5.56 -19.66
CA GLY A 714 14.95 4.91 -19.94
C GLY A 714 14.81 3.41 -20.24
N GLY A 715 13.78 3.00 -20.98
CA GLY A 715 13.45 1.60 -21.27
C GLY A 715 14.55 0.81 -21.97
N ASP A 716 15.40 1.48 -22.71
CA ASP A 716 16.49 0.88 -23.50
C ASP A 716 17.85 0.81 -22.78
N MET A 717 17.94 1.26 -21.52
CA MET A 717 19.16 1.31 -20.69
C MET A 717 19.94 -0.03 -20.68
N ASN A 718 19.24 -1.17 -20.54
CA ASN A 718 19.93 -2.48 -20.58
C ASN A 718 20.64 -2.74 -21.92
N ARG A 719 20.15 -2.16 -23.04
CA ARG A 719 20.75 -2.30 -24.36
C ARG A 719 21.99 -1.44 -24.49
N TRP A 720 21.94 -0.21 -23.92
CA TRP A 720 23.11 0.68 -23.92
C TRP A 720 24.26 0.04 -23.11
N ILE A 721 23.94 -0.51 -21.91
CA ILE A 721 24.89 -1.21 -21.05
C ILE A 721 25.47 -2.45 -21.75
N ASN A 722 24.61 -3.31 -22.30
CA ASN A 722 25.04 -4.60 -22.92
C ASN A 722 25.80 -4.42 -24.22
N ASN A 723 25.68 -3.28 -24.88
CA ASN A 723 26.36 -2.96 -26.13
C ASN A 723 27.56 -2.01 -25.97
N ASP A 724 28.03 -1.82 -24.71
CA ASP A 724 29.25 -1.08 -24.38
C ASP A 724 29.26 0.41 -24.80
N TYR A 725 28.08 1.09 -24.75
CA TYR A 725 28.03 2.54 -24.87
C TYR A 725 28.71 3.18 -23.66
N ARG A 726 29.48 4.26 -23.85
CA ARG A 726 30.25 4.89 -22.78
C ARG A 726 29.57 6.08 -22.16
N PHE A 727 28.81 6.81 -22.95
CA PHE A 727 28.05 7.98 -22.53
C PHE A 727 26.69 8.03 -23.19
N VAL A 728 25.65 8.35 -22.44
CA VAL A 728 24.28 8.51 -22.95
C VAL A 728 23.66 9.81 -22.42
N LEU A 729 23.10 10.60 -23.31
CA LEU A 729 22.15 11.69 -23.01
C LEU A 729 20.76 11.22 -23.46
N GLY A 730 19.82 11.05 -22.53
CA GLY A 730 18.44 10.77 -22.84
C GLY A 730 17.56 12.02 -22.65
N ILE A 731 16.69 12.31 -23.62
CA ILE A 731 15.75 13.43 -23.55
C ILE A 731 14.33 12.91 -23.75
N ASP A 732 13.39 13.34 -22.90
CA ASP A 732 11.97 12.99 -23.04
C ASP A 732 11.07 14.13 -22.61
N TYR A 733 9.90 14.24 -23.26
CA TYR A 733 8.90 15.28 -22.96
C TYR A 733 8.28 15.11 -21.58
N VAL A 734 8.07 13.86 -21.13
CA VAL A 734 7.33 13.53 -19.91
C VAL A 734 8.23 13.62 -18.68
N LYS A 735 8.17 14.73 -17.94
CA LYS A 735 8.95 14.96 -16.71
C LYS A 735 8.80 13.83 -15.69
N HIS A 736 7.57 13.31 -15.52
CA HIS A 736 7.30 12.22 -14.58
C HIS A 736 8.08 10.94 -14.94
N GLY A 737 8.21 10.63 -16.23
CA GLY A 737 9.00 9.49 -16.71
C GLY A 737 10.50 9.62 -16.39
N ILE A 738 11.01 10.83 -16.27
CA ILE A 738 12.43 11.09 -15.91
C ILE A 738 12.63 11.10 -14.38
N TYR A 739 11.79 11.84 -13.66
CA TYR A 739 12.05 12.23 -12.27
C TYR A 739 11.31 11.41 -11.22
N ASN A 740 10.40 10.52 -11.58
CA ASN A 740 9.67 9.69 -10.61
C ASN A 740 10.62 8.78 -9.83
N THR A 741 10.48 8.78 -8.49
CA THR A 741 11.36 8.02 -7.60
C THR A 741 11.11 6.52 -7.62
N ASP A 742 9.94 6.05 -8.05
CA ASP A 742 9.59 4.63 -8.09
C ASP A 742 9.96 3.97 -9.43
N SER A 743 9.61 4.61 -10.54
CA SER A 743 9.71 4.01 -11.87
C SER A 743 10.48 4.85 -12.89
N GLY A 744 10.82 6.09 -12.54
CA GLY A 744 11.46 7.03 -13.46
C GLY A 744 12.86 6.61 -13.92
N ALA A 745 13.35 7.25 -14.99
CA ALA A 745 14.62 6.93 -15.61
C ALA A 745 15.80 6.99 -14.63
N TYR A 746 15.85 8.01 -13.75
CA TYR A 746 16.91 8.14 -12.74
C TYR A 746 16.81 7.07 -11.65
N SER A 747 15.61 6.75 -11.14
CA SER A 747 15.42 5.68 -10.16
C SER A 747 15.94 4.34 -10.69
N ARG A 748 15.61 4.04 -11.94
CA ARG A 748 16.05 2.82 -12.62
C ARG A 748 17.56 2.80 -12.88
N LEU A 749 18.14 3.95 -13.22
CA LEU A 749 19.59 4.10 -13.42
C LEU A 749 20.38 3.84 -12.14
N ILE A 750 19.96 4.44 -11.03
CA ILE A 750 20.58 4.27 -9.71
C ILE A 750 20.52 2.80 -9.29
N GLY A 751 19.34 2.17 -9.38
CA GLY A 751 19.17 0.75 -9.07
C GLY A 751 20.05 -0.17 -9.93
N LYS A 752 20.17 0.11 -11.24
CA LYS A 752 21.03 -0.67 -12.15
C LYS A 752 22.53 -0.50 -11.85
N LYS A 753 22.96 0.70 -11.49
CA LYS A 753 24.34 0.96 -11.11
C LYS A 753 24.72 0.26 -9.80
N ASP A 754 23.79 0.23 -8.83
CA ASP A 754 23.98 -0.51 -7.59
C ASP A 754 24.06 -2.02 -7.83
N ASP A 755 23.17 -2.58 -8.66
CA ASP A 755 23.22 -3.99 -9.07
C ASP A 755 24.57 -4.34 -9.73
N TYR A 756 25.10 -3.45 -10.58
CA TYR A 756 26.38 -3.62 -11.26
C TYR A 756 27.54 -3.64 -10.26
N ASN A 757 27.57 -2.68 -9.34
CA ASN A 757 28.61 -2.55 -8.32
C ASN A 757 28.60 -3.75 -7.33
N ASN A 758 27.42 -4.21 -6.91
CA ASN A 758 27.25 -5.33 -5.97
C ASN A 758 27.67 -6.68 -6.59
N LYS A 759 27.48 -6.88 -7.90
CA LYS A 759 27.85 -8.10 -8.61
C LYS A 759 29.30 -8.14 -9.05
N GLY A 760 29.98 -7.02 -9.18
CA GLY A 760 31.39 -6.88 -9.52
C GLY A 760 32.36 -7.04 -8.34
N GLY A 761 31.86 -6.94 -7.09
CA GLY A 761 32.68 -6.98 -5.86
C GLY A 761 32.74 -8.32 -5.12
N GLY A 762 32.04 -9.36 -5.57
CA GLY A 762 31.92 -10.63 -4.86
C GLY A 762 32.24 -11.83 -5.73
N GLY A 763 33.43 -12.37 -5.61
CA GLY A 763 33.78 -13.68 -6.12
C GLY A 763 32.99 -14.78 -5.40
N GLY A 764 31.89 -15.23 -6.00
CA GLY A 764 31.03 -16.30 -5.45
C GLY A 764 30.19 -16.95 -6.54
N GLY A 765 30.53 -18.13 -6.87
CA GLY A 765 30.09 -19.16 -7.81
C GLY A 765 28.67 -19.07 -8.39
N GLY A 766 28.61 -19.38 -9.69
CA GLY A 766 27.42 -19.93 -10.36
C GLY A 766 26.81 -19.04 -11.43
N ASN A 767 27.45 -18.88 -12.55
CA ASN A 767 26.95 -18.94 -13.93
C ASN A 767 28.00 -18.33 -14.88
N LYS A 768 28.75 -19.20 -15.55
CA LYS A 768 29.93 -18.84 -16.35
C LYS A 768 29.64 -18.12 -17.70
N PHE A 769 28.44 -17.59 -17.96
CA PHE A 769 28.09 -17.10 -19.30
C PHE A 769 27.47 -15.68 -19.37
N LYS A 770 27.52 -14.85 -18.33
CA LYS A 770 27.17 -13.43 -18.48
C LYS A 770 28.44 -12.60 -18.50
N LYS A 771 28.92 -12.22 -19.71
CA LYS A 771 29.89 -11.14 -19.88
C LYS A 771 29.28 -9.86 -19.29
N PHE A 772 29.78 -9.40 -18.14
CA PHE A 772 29.46 -8.06 -17.68
C PHE A 772 30.24 -7.05 -18.57
N PRO A 773 29.63 -5.88 -18.91
CA PRO A 773 30.35 -4.82 -19.58
C PRO A 773 31.58 -4.44 -18.77
N LEU A 774 32.68 -4.11 -19.46
CA LEU A 774 33.94 -3.72 -18.82
C LEU A 774 33.80 -2.42 -18.01
N GLN A 775 32.84 -1.57 -18.37
CA GLN A 775 32.57 -0.31 -17.71
C GLN A 775 31.07 0.05 -17.79
N PHE A 776 30.47 0.48 -16.67
CA PHE A 776 29.12 1.02 -16.67
C PHE A 776 29.10 2.39 -17.37
N PRO A 777 28.16 2.65 -18.30
CA PRO A 777 28.09 3.94 -19.00
C PRO A 777 27.76 5.10 -18.04
N ASP A 778 28.29 6.29 -18.35
CA ASP A 778 27.81 7.54 -17.76
C ASP A 778 26.51 7.94 -18.47
N ILE A 779 25.43 7.99 -17.72
CA ILE A 779 24.08 8.29 -18.27
C ILE A 779 23.55 9.53 -17.55
N VAL A 780 22.97 10.43 -18.33
CA VAL A 780 22.23 11.59 -17.83
C VAL A 780 20.94 11.74 -18.61
N TYR A 781 19.87 12.11 -17.91
CA TYR A 781 18.56 12.36 -18.49
C TYR A 781 18.18 13.83 -18.31
N ALA A 782 17.42 14.36 -19.26
CA ALA A 782 16.82 15.68 -19.20
C ALA A 782 15.39 15.66 -19.73
N ALA A 783 14.51 16.44 -19.13
CA ALA A 783 13.17 16.63 -19.66
C ALA A 783 13.23 17.69 -20.79
N GLY A 784 12.54 17.45 -21.92
CA GLY A 784 12.55 18.37 -23.05
C GLY A 784 11.68 17.93 -24.21
N ASP A 785 11.11 18.91 -24.91
CA ASP A 785 10.39 18.71 -26.16
C ASP A 785 11.36 18.62 -27.33
N CYS A 786 11.57 17.45 -27.89
CA CYS A 786 12.47 17.22 -29.00
C CYS A 786 12.03 17.88 -30.33
N SER A 787 10.81 18.44 -30.41
CA SER A 787 10.35 19.28 -31.52
C SER A 787 10.82 20.75 -31.40
N LYS A 788 11.54 21.09 -30.32
CA LYS A 788 12.14 22.38 -30.07
C LYS A 788 13.68 22.30 -30.11
N PRO A 789 14.40 23.42 -30.33
CA PRO A 789 15.86 23.41 -30.38
C PRO A 789 16.50 22.87 -29.09
N ILE A 790 17.37 21.85 -29.25
CA ILE A 790 18.06 21.21 -28.11
C ILE A 790 19.34 21.94 -27.76
N MET A 791 20.12 22.38 -28.77
CA MET A 791 21.44 22.98 -28.60
C MET A 791 21.46 24.21 -27.68
N ASN A 792 20.41 25.01 -27.68
CA ASN A 792 20.26 26.19 -26.81
C ASN A 792 19.45 25.95 -25.53
N GLY A 793 19.00 24.72 -25.29
CA GLY A 793 18.18 24.35 -24.12
C GLY A 793 16.69 24.72 -24.20
N GLU A 794 16.24 25.28 -25.33
CA GLU A 794 14.84 25.70 -25.53
C GLU A 794 13.87 24.53 -25.41
N CYS A 795 14.28 23.33 -25.81
CA CYS A 795 13.49 22.11 -25.65
C CYS A 795 13.03 21.88 -24.20
N SER A 796 13.83 22.25 -23.19
CA SER A 796 13.49 22.12 -21.79
C SER A 796 12.80 23.36 -21.22
N LEU A 797 13.22 24.56 -21.66
CA LEU A 797 12.57 25.80 -21.23
C LEU A 797 11.13 25.90 -21.74
N SER A 798 10.82 25.35 -22.91
CA SER A 798 9.44 25.29 -23.44
C SER A 798 8.46 24.46 -22.60
N ILE A 799 8.98 23.65 -21.68
CA ILE A 799 8.21 22.86 -20.76
C ILE A 799 8.51 23.23 -19.28
N ASP A 800 8.99 24.44 -19.04
CA ASP A 800 9.31 24.98 -17.71
C ASP A 800 10.27 24.12 -16.88
N ASP A 801 11.38 23.64 -17.52
CA ASP A 801 12.41 22.85 -16.85
C ASP A 801 13.80 23.47 -17.04
N GLU A 802 14.12 24.45 -16.20
CA GLU A 802 15.42 25.12 -16.18
C GLU A 802 16.58 24.19 -15.82
N GLU A 803 16.37 23.22 -14.92
CA GLU A 803 17.43 22.30 -14.51
C GLU A 803 17.84 21.40 -15.68
N SER A 804 16.88 20.91 -16.46
CA SER A 804 17.15 20.16 -17.69
C SER A 804 17.84 21.02 -18.74
N ALA A 805 17.42 22.28 -18.94
CA ALA A 805 18.09 23.20 -19.87
C ALA A 805 19.56 23.39 -19.46
N ASN A 806 19.86 23.63 -18.20
CA ASN A 806 21.20 23.82 -17.67
C ASN A 806 22.07 22.58 -17.87
N ILE A 807 21.53 21.36 -17.60
CA ILE A 807 22.31 20.12 -17.78
C ILE A 807 22.59 19.85 -19.28
N ILE A 808 21.64 20.11 -20.18
CA ILE A 808 21.86 19.99 -21.61
C ILE A 808 23.00 20.92 -22.04
N GLN A 809 22.97 22.18 -21.61
CA GLN A 809 24.03 23.14 -21.88
C GLN A 809 25.38 22.67 -21.33
N LEU A 810 25.41 22.14 -20.12
CA LEU A 810 26.63 21.59 -19.50
C LEU A 810 27.18 20.38 -20.29
N VAL A 811 26.33 19.51 -20.80
CA VAL A 811 26.73 18.34 -21.61
C VAL A 811 27.26 18.75 -22.98
N LEU A 812 26.65 19.73 -23.61
CA LEU A 812 26.96 20.14 -25.01
C LEU A 812 28.08 21.16 -25.09
N ASN A 813 28.36 21.92 -24.02
CA ASN A 813 29.41 22.95 -24.08
C ASN A 813 30.77 22.36 -23.70
N LYS A 814 31.84 22.96 -24.31
CA LYS A 814 33.23 22.63 -23.93
C LYS A 814 33.46 22.96 -22.45
N ARG A 815 34.15 22.09 -21.75
CA ARG A 815 34.50 22.23 -20.32
C ARG A 815 35.19 23.57 -20.05
N GLY A 816 34.62 24.43 -19.22
CA GLY A 816 35.20 25.69 -18.75
C GLY A 816 34.66 26.01 -17.36
N GLY A 817 35.53 26.52 -16.44
CA GLY A 817 35.14 26.93 -15.10
C GLY A 817 35.15 25.83 -14.03
N ASN A 818 34.70 26.19 -12.83
CA ASN A 818 34.71 25.29 -11.63
C ASN A 818 33.44 24.41 -11.64
N ILE A 819 33.54 23.22 -12.25
CA ILE A 819 32.41 22.27 -12.36
C ILE A 819 32.33 21.43 -11.09
N PRO A 820 31.17 21.37 -10.38
CA PRO A 820 30.97 20.49 -9.23
C PRO A 820 31.34 19.03 -9.53
N ALA A 821 31.87 18.32 -8.51
CA ALA A 821 32.46 16.99 -8.70
C ALA A 821 31.51 15.99 -9.35
N HIS A 822 30.23 15.98 -8.97
CA HIS A 822 29.21 15.03 -9.49
C HIS A 822 28.79 15.32 -10.95
N TYR A 823 29.09 16.51 -11.51
CA TYR A 823 28.84 16.80 -12.93
C TYR A 823 30.03 16.44 -13.84
N LYS A 824 31.24 16.21 -13.26
CA LYS A 824 32.47 15.98 -14.06
C LYS A 824 32.35 14.82 -15.06
N ASN A 825 31.57 13.80 -14.73
CA ASN A 825 31.40 12.63 -15.59
C ASN A 825 30.56 12.91 -16.85
N VAL A 826 29.71 13.92 -16.83
CA VAL A 826 28.78 14.23 -17.92
C VAL A 826 29.09 15.53 -18.64
N ALA A 827 29.77 16.48 -18.00
CA ALA A 827 30.09 17.80 -18.56
C ALA A 827 30.95 17.73 -19.82
N GLY A 828 30.53 18.38 -20.89
CA GLY A 828 31.22 18.48 -22.19
C GLY A 828 31.31 17.16 -22.98
N ARG A 829 30.59 16.10 -22.53
CA ARG A 829 30.66 14.78 -23.21
C ARG A 829 29.98 14.81 -24.60
N GLY A 830 29.03 15.69 -24.83
CA GLY A 830 28.35 15.90 -26.10
C GLY A 830 28.94 17.04 -26.96
N ALA A 831 29.98 17.76 -26.47
CA ALA A 831 30.50 18.98 -27.11
C ALA A 831 31.05 18.81 -28.55
N ASN A 832 31.47 17.59 -28.89
CA ASN A 832 31.95 17.24 -30.24
C ASN A 832 30.93 16.44 -31.05
N GLY A 833 29.66 16.42 -30.62
CA GLY A 833 28.60 15.61 -31.22
C GLY A 833 28.61 14.16 -30.71
N PHE A 834 27.56 13.42 -31.07
CA PHE A 834 27.33 12.03 -30.71
C PHE A 834 27.70 11.08 -31.83
N ASP A 835 28.14 9.89 -31.49
CA ASP A 835 28.43 8.81 -32.44
C ASP A 835 27.13 8.20 -32.99
N VAL A 836 26.11 8.12 -32.13
CA VAL A 836 24.79 7.54 -32.44
C VAL A 836 23.69 8.50 -31.91
N CYS A 837 22.66 8.70 -32.71
CA CYS A 837 21.37 9.25 -32.27
C CYS A 837 20.30 8.17 -32.43
N ALA A 838 19.42 7.99 -31.45
CA ALA A 838 18.34 7.00 -31.50
C ALA A 838 16.98 7.65 -31.20
N CYS A 839 15.94 7.19 -31.93
CA CYS A 839 14.55 7.52 -31.65
C CYS A 839 13.68 6.26 -31.86
N MET A 840 13.25 5.62 -30.75
CA MET A 840 12.58 4.33 -30.80
C MET A 840 11.08 4.44 -30.57
N PHE A 841 10.26 4.21 -31.61
CA PHE A 841 8.80 4.28 -31.60
C PHE A 841 8.25 5.67 -31.20
N ALA A 842 8.88 6.74 -31.64
CA ALA A 842 8.45 8.11 -31.31
C ALA A 842 8.51 9.09 -32.46
N ILE A 843 9.02 8.71 -33.66
CA ILE A 843 9.09 9.60 -34.82
C ILE A 843 7.72 10.14 -35.27
N HIS A 844 6.66 9.36 -35.06
CA HIS A 844 5.30 9.74 -35.43
C HIS A 844 4.82 11.04 -34.75
N TYR A 845 5.31 11.39 -33.57
CA TYR A 845 4.95 12.64 -32.89
C TYR A 845 5.45 13.89 -33.68
N PHE A 846 6.51 13.75 -34.43
CA PHE A 846 7.07 14.85 -35.24
C PHE A 846 6.42 14.98 -36.61
N PHE A 847 5.61 13.98 -37.05
CA PHE A 847 4.83 14.05 -38.30
C PHE A 847 3.50 14.80 -38.17
N GLU A 848 3.26 15.47 -37.03
CA GLU A 848 2.10 16.35 -36.86
C GLU A 848 2.12 17.48 -37.87
N ASN A 849 3.29 18.11 -38.12
CA ASN A 849 3.46 19.15 -39.12
C ASN A 849 4.93 19.24 -39.58
N GLU A 850 5.14 19.96 -40.65
CA GLU A 850 6.47 20.12 -41.30
C GLU A 850 7.50 20.83 -40.37
N GLU A 851 7.07 21.80 -39.58
CA GLU A 851 7.94 22.54 -38.65
C GLU A 851 8.55 21.58 -37.58
N LYS A 852 7.73 20.72 -36.97
CA LYS A 852 8.17 19.78 -35.94
C LYS A 852 9.19 18.79 -36.47
N ILE A 853 8.95 18.20 -37.66
CA ILE A 853 9.91 17.24 -38.23
C ILE A 853 11.20 17.92 -38.66
N ASN A 854 11.12 19.13 -39.21
CA ASN A 854 12.28 19.92 -39.64
C ASN A 854 13.16 20.28 -38.42
N THR A 855 12.56 20.74 -37.31
CA THR A 855 13.29 21.03 -36.06
C THR A 855 13.91 19.76 -35.46
N PHE A 856 13.15 18.66 -35.43
CA PHE A 856 13.66 17.36 -34.95
C PHE A 856 14.87 16.89 -35.76
N LEU A 857 14.81 16.92 -37.11
CA LEU A 857 15.91 16.48 -37.96
C LEU A 857 17.10 17.44 -37.90
N ASN A 858 16.87 18.73 -37.69
CA ASN A 858 17.93 19.69 -37.43
C ASN A 858 18.65 19.38 -36.11
N ASN A 859 17.92 19.02 -35.03
CA ASN A 859 18.51 18.55 -33.78
C ASN A 859 19.35 17.31 -34.04
N VAL A 860 18.83 16.28 -34.71
CA VAL A 860 19.57 15.05 -35.05
C VAL A 860 20.85 15.37 -35.81
N SER A 861 20.74 16.16 -36.89
CA SER A 861 21.89 16.49 -37.72
C SER A 861 22.93 17.31 -36.95
N SER A 862 22.53 18.41 -36.30
CA SER A 862 23.47 19.30 -35.59
C SER A 862 24.22 18.59 -34.45
N MET A 863 23.61 17.59 -33.82
CA MET A 863 24.18 16.86 -32.66
C MET A 863 24.94 15.58 -33.05
N LEU A 864 24.79 15.04 -34.26
CA LEU A 864 25.58 13.91 -34.75
C LEU A 864 26.95 14.37 -35.26
N LYS A 865 27.98 13.57 -35.03
CA LYS A 865 29.28 13.68 -35.72
C LYS A 865 29.09 13.36 -37.20
N VAL A 866 29.95 13.95 -38.07
CA VAL A 866 30.05 13.47 -39.44
C VAL A 866 30.44 12.01 -39.46
N GLY A 867 29.72 11.17 -40.19
CA GLY A 867 29.86 9.73 -40.18
C GLY A 867 29.15 9.02 -39.04
N GLY A 868 28.52 9.78 -38.11
CA GLY A 868 27.65 9.24 -37.04
C GLY A 868 26.33 8.71 -37.61
N THR A 869 25.67 7.88 -36.85
CA THR A 869 24.46 7.18 -37.32
C THR A 869 23.21 7.61 -36.56
N PHE A 870 22.09 7.72 -37.28
CA PHE A 870 20.77 7.89 -36.71
C PHE A 870 20.00 6.58 -36.91
N ILE A 871 19.52 5.99 -35.78
CA ILE A 871 18.76 4.74 -35.75
C ILE A 871 17.34 5.02 -35.23
N CYS A 872 16.34 4.45 -35.90
CA CYS A 872 14.96 4.67 -35.47
C CYS A 872 14.04 3.51 -35.79
N THR A 873 12.91 3.46 -35.10
CA THR A 873 11.77 2.56 -35.33
C THR A 873 10.47 3.34 -35.33
N PHE A 874 9.52 2.96 -36.17
CA PHE A 874 8.20 3.59 -36.28
C PHE A 874 7.21 2.70 -37.00
N MET A 875 5.92 3.00 -36.93
CA MET A 875 4.91 2.36 -37.75
C MET A 875 5.01 2.89 -39.19
N ASP A 876 5.18 1.98 -40.15
CA ASP A 876 5.26 2.29 -41.56
C ASP A 876 3.89 2.70 -42.11
N GLY A 877 3.80 3.93 -42.62
CA GLY A 877 2.55 4.52 -43.05
C GLY A 877 1.84 3.75 -44.16
N LYS A 878 2.61 3.23 -45.13
CA LYS A 878 2.04 2.44 -46.24
C LYS A 878 1.43 1.13 -45.72
N SER A 879 2.08 0.47 -44.74
CA SER A 879 1.60 -0.77 -44.15
C SER A 879 0.32 -0.54 -43.34
N VAL A 880 0.26 0.54 -42.53
CA VAL A 880 -0.89 0.91 -41.71
C VAL A 880 -2.08 1.30 -42.56
N VAL A 881 -1.89 2.25 -43.52
CA VAL A 881 -2.94 2.73 -44.42
C VAL A 881 -3.49 1.59 -45.27
N GLY A 882 -2.61 0.72 -45.78
CA GLY A 882 -2.99 -0.47 -46.56
C GLY A 882 -3.90 -1.40 -45.74
N ALA A 883 -3.58 -1.66 -44.48
CA ALA A 883 -4.39 -2.51 -43.60
C ALA A 883 -5.74 -1.85 -43.26
N ILE A 884 -5.78 -0.58 -42.94
CA ILE A 884 -7.02 0.15 -42.67
C ILE A 884 -7.94 0.13 -43.91
N ASN A 885 -7.40 0.40 -45.11
CA ASN A 885 -8.17 0.39 -46.34
C ASN A 885 -8.72 -1.01 -46.70
N ALA A 886 -7.92 -2.05 -46.45
CA ALA A 886 -8.34 -3.45 -46.65
C ALA A 886 -9.45 -3.87 -45.68
N ASN A 887 -9.59 -3.18 -44.55
CA ASN A 887 -10.59 -3.49 -43.50
C ASN A 887 -11.80 -2.55 -43.50
N GLY A 888 -12.13 -1.90 -44.62
CA GLY A 888 -13.29 -1.03 -44.75
C GLY A 888 -13.00 0.47 -44.61
N GLY A 889 -11.77 0.89 -44.31
CA GLY A 889 -11.28 2.26 -44.40
C GLY A 889 -11.28 3.09 -43.11
N ASP A 890 -11.88 2.63 -42.00
CA ASP A 890 -11.99 3.39 -40.76
C ASP A 890 -11.07 2.89 -39.66
N MET A 891 -11.00 1.57 -39.49
CA MET A 891 -10.27 0.95 -38.38
C MET A 891 -9.67 -0.41 -38.77
N VAL A 892 -8.58 -0.75 -38.15
CA VAL A 892 -8.04 -2.11 -38.13
C VAL A 892 -7.70 -2.52 -36.71
N GLU A 893 -8.00 -3.74 -36.31
CA GLU A 893 -7.78 -4.27 -34.95
C GLU A 893 -7.34 -5.72 -34.94
N GLY A 894 -6.70 -6.14 -33.86
CA GLY A 894 -6.39 -7.51 -33.56
C GLY A 894 -6.93 -7.93 -32.20
N ARG A 895 -7.59 -9.08 -32.15
CA ARG A 895 -8.25 -9.61 -30.96
C ARG A 895 -7.77 -11.02 -30.62
N LYS A 896 -7.68 -11.34 -29.35
CA LYS A 896 -7.36 -12.69 -28.87
C LYS A 896 -8.60 -13.35 -28.26
N LYS A 897 -9.05 -14.43 -28.86
CA LYS A 897 -10.11 -15.26 -28.26
C LYS A 897 -9.52 -16.00 -27.06
N LEU A 898 -10.10 -15.80 -25.89
CA LEU A 898 -9.69 -16.47 -24.65
C LEU A 898 -10.43 -17.80 -24.44
N ASN A 899 -11.62 -17.93 -25.03
CA ASN A 899 -12.45 -19.13 -25.01
C ASN A 899 -12.70 -19.68 -26.42
N LYS A 900 -12.90 -20.98 -26.54
CA LYS A 900 -13.21 -21.65 -27.84
C LYS A 900 -14.67 -21.46 -28.29
N ARG A 901 -15.50 -20.68 -27.58
CA ARG A 901 -16.89 -20.42 -27.92
C ARG A 901 -16.96 -19.50 -29.14
N THR A 902 -17.84 -19.82 -30.10
CA THR A 902 -17.98 -19.11 -31.38
C THR A 902 -18.52 -17.68 -31.26
N GLU A 903 -19.12 -17.31 -30.13
CA GLU A 903 -19.71 -15.98 -29.87
C GLU A 903 -18.78 -15.00 -29.18
N ASP A 904 -17.60 -15.45 -28.74
CA ASP A 904 -16.61 -14.58 -28.06
C ASP A 904 -15.89 -13.71 -29.10
N LYS A 905 -16.16 -12.38 -29.08
CA LYS A 905 -15.46 -11.39 -29.92
C LYS A 905 -13.95 -11.34 -29.62
N GLY A 906 -13.53 -11.88 -28.48
CA GLY A 906 -12.15 -11.83 -28.03
C GLY A 906 -11.76 -10.48 -27.38
N VAL A 907 -10.65 -10.49 -26.64
CA VAL A 907 -10.08 -9.27 -26.00
C VAL A 907 -9.26 -8.51 -27.03
N PRO A 908 -9.47 -7.17 -27.19
CA PRO A 908 -8.64 -6.37 -28.07
C PRO A 908 -7.20 -6.35 -27.59
N LEU A 909 -6.28 -6.69 -28.46
CA LEU A 909 -4.84 -6.62 -28.25
C LEU A 909 -4.29 -5.29 -28.71
N TRP A 910 -4.79 -4.82 -29.85
CA TRP A 910 -4.44 -3.55 -30.47
C TRP A 910 -5.55 -3.10 -31.41
N ALA A 911 -5.62 -1.77 -31.65
CA ALA A 911 -6.50 -1.18 -32.67
C ALA A 911 -5.85 0.09 -33.21
N ILE A 912 -6.11 0.42 -34.47
CA ILE A 912 -5.70 1.66 -35.11
C ILE A 912 -6.92 2.25 -35.80
N ILE A 913 -7.33 3.44 -35.37
CA ILE A 913 -8.50 4.18 -35.88
C ILE A 913 -8.01 5.38 -36.69
N ARG A 914 -8.50 5.51 -37.92
CA ARG A 914 -8.24 6.70 -38.73
C ARG A 914 -8.99 7.93 -38.19
N ARG A 915 -8.30 9.08 -38.11
CA ARG A 915 -8.88 10.36 -37.66
C ARG A 915 -8.67 11.49 -38.71
N TYR A 916 -8.36 11.13 -39.94
CA TYR A 916 -8.24 12.06 -41.10
C TYR A 916 -9.13 11.55 -42.22
N GLU A 917 -9.59 12.47 -43.08
CA GLU A 917 -10.44 12.14 -44.25
C GLU A 917 -9.62 11.41 -45.32
N ALA A 918 -10.23 10.39 -45.94
CA ALA A 918 -9.65 9.67 -47.06
C ALA A 918 -9.75 10.59 -48.30
N GLU A 919 -8.63 11.07 -48.77
CA GLU A 919 -8.58 12.07 -49.84
C GLU A 919 -9.09 11.57 -51.20
N SER A 920 -9.95 12.39 -51.82
CA SER A 920 -10.24 12.39 -53.24
C SER A 920 -9.60 13.65 -53.88
N GLY A 921 -8.36 13.50 -54.41
CA GLY A 921 -7.76 14.58 -55.27
C GLY A 921 -6.50 15.30 -54.73
N ASP A 922 -5.77 15.83 -55.62
CA ASP A 922 -4.42 16.36 -55.54
C ASP A 922 -4.31 17.77 -54.91
N SER A 923 -3.84 17.89 -53.64
CA SER A 923 -3.44 19.16 -53.04
C SER A 923 -2.23 18.99 -52.09
N GLY A 924 -1.28 19.91 -52.12
CA GLY A 924 0.09 19.81 -51.61
C GLY A 924 0.31 19.77 -50.08
N GLU A 925 -0.73 19.61 -49.25
CA GLU A 925 -0.63 19.51 -47.78
C GLU A 925 -0.56 18.04 -47.27
N LYS A 926 -0.24 17.08 -48.13
CA LYS A 926 -0.49 15.66 -48.03
C LYS A 926 0.47 14.86 -47.16
N ASP A 927 1.59 15.42 -46.78
CA ASP A 927 2.70 14.62 -46.16
C ASP A 927 2.57 14.51 -44.65
N PHE A 928 1.85 15.39 -43.95
CA PHE A 928 1.79 15.55 -42.53
C PHE A 928 0.35 15.59 -42.02
N ASN A 929 0.17 15.62 -40.68
CA ASN A 929 -1.13 15.74 -39.98
C ASN A 929 -2.11 14.59 -40.22
N LYS A 930 -1.65 13.42 -40.67
CA LYS A 930 -2.51 12.22 -40.80
C LYS A 930 -2.64 11.51 -39.44
N LYS A 931 -3.57 11.99 -38.60
CA LYS A 931 -3.79 11.51 -37.24
C LYS A 931 -4.46 10.15 -37.24
N VAL A 932 -3.94 9.25 -36.40
CA VAL A 932 -4.57 7.96 -36.04
C VAL A 932 -4.59 7.82 -34.52
N ASP A 933 -5.60 7.15 -33.99
CA ASP A 933 -5.61 6.75 -32.60
C ASP A 933 -5.19 5.28 -32.50
N VAL A 934 -4.13 5.03 -31.72
CA VAL A 934 -3.53 3.71 -31.55
C VAL A 934 -3.80 3.18 -30.16
N TYR A 935 -4.44 2.02 -30.06
CA TYR A 935 -4.62 1.26 -28.84
C TYR A 935 -3.67 0.08 -28.80
N ILE A 936 -3.05 -0.13 -27.65
CA ILE A 936 -2.29 -1.36 -27.33
C ILE A 936 -2.72 -1.84 -25.95
N GLU A 937 -2.96 -3.14 -25.80
CA GLU A 937 -3.41 -3.78 -24.55
C GLU A 937 -2.54 -3.39 -23.34
N ALA A 938 -1.25 -3.16 -23.55
CA ALA A 938 -0.31 -2.75 -22.50
C ALA A 938 -0.54 -1.32 -21.98
N THR A 939 -1.12 -0.42 -22.77
CA THR A 939 -1.41 0.97 -22.38
C THR A 939 -2.86 1.16 -21.92
N LYS A 940 -3.77 0.30 -22.39
CA LYS A 940 -5.22 0.35 -22.11
C LYS A 940 -5.90 1.66 -22.43
N LYS A 941 -5.35 2.43 -23.37
CA LYS A 941 -5.92 3.68 -23.86
C LYS A 941 -5.52 3.92 -25.31
N PHE A 942 -6.34 4.69 -26.01
CA PHE A 942 -5.99 5.21 -27.32
C PHE A 942 -5.00 6.38 -27.17
N ILE A 943 -3.90 6.31 -27.92
CA ILE A 943 -2.87 7.35 -27.98
C ILE A 943 -2.90 7.94 -29.38
N PRO A 944 -3.02 9.29 -29.52
CA PRO A 944 -2.96 9.92 -30.84
C PRO A 944 -1.53 9.88 -31.38
N GLU A 945 -1.41 9.35 -32.59
CA GLU A 945 -0.14 9.29 -33.35
C GLU A 945 -0.36 9.83 -34.76
N PHE A 946 0.71 10.13 -35.48
CA PHE A 946 0.64 10.59 -36.84
C PHE A 946 1.30 9.56 -37.79
N ILE A 947 0.72 9.37 -38.96
CA ILE A 947 1.25 8.45 -39.97
C ILE A 947 2.63 8.93 -40.44
N VAL A 948 3.61 8.06 -40.41
CA VAL A 948 4.95 8.31 -40.92
C VAL A 948 5.04 7.78 -42.35
N ASP A 949 5.05 8.65 -43.32
CA ASP A 949 5.39 8.30 -44.71
C ASP A 949 6.91 8.10 -44.81
N PHE A 950 7.34 6.89 -45.18
CA PHE A 950 8.76 6.55 -45.25
C PHE A 950 9.52 7.32 -46.32
N ASP A 951 8.89 7.58 -47.51
CA ASP A 951 9.54 8.31 -48.58
C ASP A 951 9.71 9.79 -48.21
N VAL A 952 8.72 10.36 -47.51
CA VAL A 952 8.82 11.72 -46.93
C VAL A 952 9.94 11.78 -45.89
N LEU A 953 10.05 10.80 -45.02
CA LEU A 953 11.12 10.74 -44.00
C LEU A 953 12.51 10.73 -44.69
N ILE A 954 12.71 9.90 -45.72
CA ILE A 954 13.99 9.83 -46.46
C ILE A 954 14.32 11.20 -47.08
N ARG A 955 13.33 11.79 -47.75
CA ARG A 955 13.51 13.13 -48.43
C ARG A 955 13.92 14.17 -47.41
N LYS A 956 13.20 14.26 -46.29
CA LYS A 956 13.46 15.19 -45.19
C LYS A 956 14.80 14.94 -44.51
N CYS A 957 15.19 13.71 -44.26
CA CYS A 957 16.51 13.39 -43.72
C CYS A 957 17.64 13.89 -44.62
N LYS A 958 17.48 13.76 -45.96
CA LYS A 958 18.48 14.21 -46.94
C LYS A 958 18.64 15.74 -46.94
N GLU A 959 17.56 16.50 -46.68
CA GLU A 959 17.62 17.97 -46.54
C GLU A 959 18.57 18.39 -45.39
N TYR A 960 18.78 17.52 -44.40
CA TYR A 960 19.64 17.76 -43.25
C TYR A 960 20.96 16.94 -43.28
N ASN A 961 21.41 16.51 -44.49
CA ASN A 961 22.62 15.74 -44.68
C ASN A 961 22.63 14.39 -43.92
N ILE A 962 21.48 13.74 -43.85
CA ILE A 962 21.31 12.44 -43.21
C ILE A 962 20.81 11.45 -44.27
N GLU A 963 21.66 10.49 -44.69
CA GLU A 963 21.35 9.56 -45.77
C GLU A 963 20.99 8.18 -45.26
N LEU A 964 19.99 7.52 -45.88
CA LEU A 964 19.57 6.16 -45.58
C LEU A 964 20.65 5.15 -45.90
N VAL A 965 21.03 4.32 -44.96
CA VAL A 965 22.01 3.22 -45.14
C VAL A 965 21.31 1.87 -45.26
N GLU A 966 20.37 1.58 -44.34
CA GLU A 966 19.67 0.31 -44.28
C GLU A 966 18.29 0.46 -43.66
N SER A 967 17.31 -0.28 -44.14
CA SER A 967 15.96 -0.29 -43.59
C SER A 967 15.25 -1.61 -43.90
N GLU A 968 14.45 -2.12 -42.95
CA GLU A 968 13.56 -3.26 -43.21
C GLU A 968 12.24 -3.10 -42.42
N LEU A 969 11.18 -3.71 -42.95
CA LEU A 969 10.00 -3.98 -42.20
C LEU A 969 10.28 -5.06 -41.12
N PHE A 970 9.62 -5.01 -40.00
CA PHE A 970 9.78 -6.03 -38.96
C PHE A 970 9.39 -7.44 -39.44
N SER A 971 8.47 -7.53 -40.40
CA SER A 971 8.12 -8.79 -41.10
C SER A 971 9.31 -9.41 -41.82
N GLN A 972 10.11 -8.58 -42.50
CA GLN A 972 11.31 -9.05 -43.22
C GLN A 972 12.38 -9.56 -42.24
N SER A 973 12.62 -8.82 -41.17
CA SER A 973 13.55 -9.21 -40.10
C SER A 973 13.08 -10.46 -39.37
N PHE A 974 11.76 -10.57 -39.06
CA PHE A 974 11.20 -11.80 -38.48
C PHE A 974 11.44 -13.02 -39.36
N ASN A 975 11.13 -12.93 -40.65
CA ASN A 975 11.30 -14.02 -41.59
C ASN A 975 12.79 -14.43 -41.78
N LYS A 976 13.71 -13.46 -41.83
CA LYS A 976 15.15 -13.72 -41.85
C LYS A 976 15.63 -14.47 -40.62
N ILE A 977 15.19 -14.05 -39.41
CA ILE A 977 15.56 -14.71 -38.17
C ILE A 977 14.93 -16.12 -38.10
N LYS A 978 13.65 -16.27 -38.48
CA LYS A 978 12.96 -17.57 -38.53
C LYS A 978 13.67 -18.54 -39.48
N ALA A 979 14.01 -18.11 -40.69
CA ALA A 979 14.73 -18.91 -41.70
C ALA A 979 16.10 -19.41 -41.20
N ARG A 980 16.82 -18.61 -40.37
CA ARG A 980 18.09 -19.05 -39.78
C ARG A 980 17.95 -20.31 -38.92
N TYR A 981 16.81 -20.52 -38.24
CA TYR A 981 16.56 -21.65 -37.36
C TYR A 981 15.94 -22.85 -38.08
N THR A 982 15.74 -22.80 -39.40
CA THR A 982 15.41 -23.98 -40.19
C THR A 982 16.68 -24.83 -40.48
N ASP A 983 17.88 -24.26 -40.34
CA ASP A 983 19.12 -24.99 -40.41
C ASP A 983 19.29 -25.86 -39.15
N PRO A 984 19.41 -27.21 -39.30
CA PRO A 984 19.57 -28.14 -38.19
C PRO A 984 20.84 -27.91 -37.35
N ASN A 985 21.85 -27.24 -37.93
CA ASN A 985 23.12 -26.97 -37.27
C ASN A 985 23.07 -25.73 -36.39
N VAL A 986 22.04 -24.92 -36.48
CA VAL A 986 21.86 -23.72 -35.64
C VAL A 986 21.26 -24.10 -34.30
N LYS A 987 22.05 -23.91 -33.23
CA LYS A 987 21.58 -24.18 -31.87
C LYS A 987 20.42 -23.26 -31.49
N LYS A 988 19.29 -23.85 -31.09
CA LYS A 988 18.11 -23.13 -30.55
C LYS A 988 18.48 -22.39 -29.26
N ASN A 989 18.16 -21.13 -29.20
CA ASN A 989 18.43 -20.23 -28.08
C ASN A 989 17.20 -19.41 -27.73
N ASN A 990 17.36 -18.41 -26.84
CA ASN A 990 16.25 -17.54 -26.42
C ASN A 990 15.58 -16.83 -27.61
N ILE A 991 16.32 -16.44 -28.64
CA ILE A 991 15.74 -15.78 -29.83
C ILE A 991 14.83 -16.74 -30.59
N TYR A 992 15.21 -18.02 -30.69
CA TYR A 992 14.36 -19.07 -31.28
C TYR A 992 13.00 -19.13 -30.53
N ASN A 993 13.04 -19.15 -29.20
CA ASN A 993 11.80 -19.21 -28.39
C ASN A 993 10.91 -18.01 -28.66
N ILE A 994 11.48 -16.79 -28.65
CA ILE A 994 10.75 -15.55 -28.93
C ILE A 994 10.07 -15.60 -30.30
N ILE A 995 10.78 -16.02 -31.33
CA ILE A 995 10.25 -16.14 -32.69
C ILE A 995 9.15 -17.19 -32.76
N SER A 996 9.41 -18.38 -32.17
CA SER A 996 8.46 -19.50 -32.16
C SER A 996 7.16 -19.15 -31.40
N ASP A 997 7.26 -18.40 -30.32
CA ASP A 997 6.10 -18.01 -29.51
C ASP A 997 5.29 -16.90 -30.19
N LEU A 998 5.94 -15.87 -30.75
CA LEU A 998 5.25 -14.83 -31.51
C LEU A 998 4.63 -15.39 -32.81
N ASP A 999 5.25 -16.41 -33.44
CA ASP A 999 4.72 -17.03 -34.66
C ASP A 999 3.36 -17.71 -34.46
N LYS A 1000 3.03 -18.13 -33.23
CA LYS A 1000 1.74 -18.70 -32.83
C LYS A 1000 0.66 -17.65 -32.58
N GLU A 1001 1.02 -16.37 -32.49
CA GLU A 1001 0.16 -15.27 -32.10
C GLU A 1001 -0.05 -14.32 -33.29
N GLU A 1002 -0.91 -14.71 -34.23
CA GLU A 1002 -1.10 -14.03 -35.51
C GLU A 1002 -1.42 -12.55 -35.35
N GLU A 1003 -2.31 -12.19 -34.44
CA GLU A 1003 -2.75 -10.81 -34.21
C GLU A 1003 -1.59 -9.91 -33.71
N LEU A 1004 -0.79 -10.42 -32.77
CA LEU A 1004 0.37 -9.68 -32.26
C LEU A 1004 1.49 -9.59 -33.31
N LYS A 1005 1.62 -10.63 -34.11
CA LYS A 1005 2.55 -10.66 -35.24
C LYS A 1005 2.15 -9.62 -36.28
N GLN A 1006 0.87 -9.50 -36.62
CA GLN A 1006 0.34 -8.52 -37.55
C GLN A 1006 0.66 -7.09 -37.08
N PHE A 1007 0.36 -6.73 -35.83
CA PHE A 1007 0.69 -5.42 -35.29
C PHE A 1007 2.19 -5.14 -35.33
N SER A 1008 3.00 -6.12 -34.96
CA SER A 1008 4.45 -6.02 -35.04
C SER A 1008 4.92 -5.70 -36.46
N PHE A 1009 4.27 -6.29 -37.47
CA PHE A 1009 4.67 -6.17 -38.89
C PHE A 1009 4.28 -4.83 -39.53
N PHE A 1010 3.47 -4.01 -38.86
CA PHE A 1010 3.30 -2.61 -39.26
C PHE A 1010 4.54 -1.74 -39.04
N ASN A 1011 5.53 -2.21 -38.29
CA ASN A 1011 6.69 -1.44 -37.93
C ASN A 1011 7.86 -1.63 -38.90
N ARG A 1012 8.66 -0.57 -38.98
CA ARG A 1012 9.90 -0.47 -39.77
C ARG A 1012 11.04 -0.01 -38.86
N TRP A 1013 12.24 -0.46 -39.12
CA TRP A 1013 13.46 0.13 -38.58
C TRP A 1013 14.32 0.71 -39.69
N CYS A 1014 15.11 1.72 -39.32
CA CYS A 1014 16.03 2.41 -40.25
C CYS A 1014 17.36 2.70 -39.55
N ILE A 1015 18.39 2.69 -40.36
CA ILE A 1015 19.73 3.22 -40.05
C ILE A 1015 20.08 4.27 -41.12
N PHE A 1016 20.28 5.48 -40.65
CA PHE A 1016 20.76 6.59 -41.44
C PHE A 1016 22.18 6.97 -41.02
N LYS A 1017 22.92 7.66 -41.87
CA LYS A 1017 24.26 8.17 -41.60
C LYS A 1017 24.36 9.64 -41.95
N LYS A 1018 24.97 10.44 -41.07
CA LYS A 1018 25.31 11.82 -41.38
C LYS A 1018 26.49 11.88 -42.34
N VAL A 1019 26.35 12.54 -43.47
CA VAL A 1019 27.36 12.74 -44.53
C VAL A 1019 28.06 14.08 -44.38
#